data_7ca6978c69c72af3fdffd6c8c70e20f4
#
_entry.id   7ca6978c69c72af3fdffd6c8c70e20f4
#
_cell.length_a   1.000
_cell.length_b   1.000
_cell.length_c   1.000
_cell.angle_alpha   90.00
_cell.angle_beta   90.00
_cell.angle_gamma   90.00
#
_symmetry.space_group_name_H-M   'P 1'
#
loop_
_entity.id
_entity.type
_entity.pdbx_description
1 polymer ?
#
loop_
_entity_poly.entity_id
_entity_poly.type
_entity_poly.pdbx_seq_one_letter_code
_entity_poly.pdbx_strand_id
1 'polypeptide(L)'
;MDDKKKYIRVRGANENNLKNLDVNIPRDQLVVLTGLSGSGKSSLAFDTIYAEGQRRYMESLSSYARMFLGQMEKPDVESIEGLPPAISIDQKSTNRNPRSTVGTVTEIYDYFRLLYARIGTPHCPNCGTEIAKQTVDQMCDAVEALPEGTKIIVLAPVVRGRKGEHQKILDAARRSGYVRANVDGNMYELSEEIKLDKNIKHNIEIVIDRLVVRAGMEKRLSDSLENALRLSEGLVYVDTAEGERLRFSESFACPECGTTVDEVEPRTFSFNNPFGACPACHGIGMTMEFTEAGLIPDTSLSLSQGCIAVPGWNSATDPGSFSNCLLVGMAKEYGFSLDTPYEQLPDRIRQIILYGTNGHKVTMQYKSQRGQGTYQVEFEGLLENVRRRYRECASETMRREYESYMEIKPCTECNGKRLRKEALAVTVGEQNIHEVCNLPIRELRDFLTNLKLTPMKQQIGELILREIKARVGFLCDVGLDYLTLSRATASLSGGEAQRIRLATQIGSGLVGVAYILDEPSIGLHQRDNDKLLKSLKGLRDLGNSLLVVEHDEDTMLAADWIVDIGPGAGQHGGKLVAEGTAADIMACKDSITGDYLAGRRFIPTPSERKTPTGWITVKGAREHNLKNIDVDIPLGVFTCVTGVSGSGKSSLVNEILYKSLARKLNRARIALPGDHDEIIGTEKLDKVINIDQSPIGKTPRSNPATYTGVFDMIRDLFANTTEAKVRGFNKGRFSFNVKGGRCEACKGDGIIKIEMNFLPDVYVPCEVCGGKRYNRETLEATYKGKNIYEVLDMTVEEAVPFFSSIPSIRSKIETLNEVGLSYLKLGHPSTSLSGGEAQRVKLATELSKRSTGKTVYILDEPTTGLHFADVEKLIRILRRFAEEGNTVIVIEHNLDVIKTADYIIDLGPEGGDGGGTVIATGTPEEVMKCKESYTGQYLKLQMKRDRDRQKVR
;
A
#
# COMPACT_ATOMS: atom_id res chain seq x y z
N MET A 1 15.38 -41.40 -23.08
CA MET A 1 14.21 -40.46 -23.10
C MET A 1 13.85 -39.87 -21.73
N ASP A 2 14.43 -40.36 -20.62
CA ASP A 2 14.04 -39.96 -19.24
C ASP A 2 14.76 -38.72 -18.71
N ASP A 3 15.89 -38.33 -19.30
CA ASP A 3 16.73 -37.28 -18.79
C ASP A 3 16.24 -35.85 -19.14
N LYS A 4 15.46 -35.72 -20.22
CA LYS A 4 14.88 -34.44 -20.63
C LYS A 4 13.78 -33.92 -19.69
N LYS A 5 13.18 -34.77 -18.88
CA LYS A 5 12.12 -34.43 -17.93
C LYS A 5 12.65 -34.02 -16.56
N LYS A 6 13.94 -34.20 -16.26
CA LYS A 6 14.53 -33.93 -14.95
C LYS A 6 15.09 -32.53 -14.81
N TYR A 7 15.42 -31.87 -15.90
CA TYR A 7 16.08 -30.55 -15.87
C TYR A 7 15.41 -29.53 -16.80
N ILE A 8 15.41 -28.28 -16.38
CA ILE A 8 15.25 -27.10 -17.26
C ILE A 8 16.67 -26.83 -17.78
N ARG A 9 16.89 -26.99 -19.07
CA ARG A 9 18.18 -26.80 -19.71
C ARG A 9 18.18 -25.49 -20.47
N VAL A 10 18.92 -24.51 -19.99
CA VAL A 10 19.13 -23.23 -20.67
C VAL A 10 20.46 -23.30 -21.42
N ARG A 11 20.46 -22.91 -22.69
CA ARG A 11 21.66 -22.90 -23.56
C ARG A 11 21.80 -21.54 -24.22
N GLY A 12 23.01 -20.99 -24.17
CA GLY A 12 23.35 -19.78 -24.88
C GLY A 12 22.56 -18.54 -24.44
N ALA A 13 22.31 -18.35 -23.14
CA ALA A 13 21.61 -17.16 -22.67
C ALA A 13 22.53 -15.93 -22.71
N ASN A 14 22.09 -14.87 -23.43
CA ASN A 14 22.82 -13.62 -23.63
C ASN A 14 22.03 -12.37 -23.21
N GLU A 15 20.89 -12.54 -22.54
CA GLU A 15 20.06 -11.41 -22.15
C GLU A 15 20.80 -10.47 -21.19
N ASN A 16 20.75 -9.16 -21.45
CA ASN A 16 21.39 -8.09 -20.68
C ASN A 16 22.92 -8.30 -20.54
N ASN A 17 23.40 -8.74 -19.37
CA ASN A 17 24.80 -8.96 -19.08
C ASN A 17 25.23 -10.42 -19.07
N LEU A 18 24.33 -11.34 -19.40
CA LEU A 18 24.67 -12.76 -19.53
C LEU A 18 25.62 -12.99 -20.69
N LYS A 19 26.52 -13.97 -20.56
CA LYS A 19 27.61 -14.24 -21.51
C LYS A 19 27.53 -15.68 -22.01
N ASN A 20 26.63 -15.93 -22.92
CA ASN A 20 26.41 -17.26 -23.51
C ASN A 20 26.29 -18.33 -22.41
N LEU A 21 25.41 -18.07 -21.44
CA LEU A 21 25.30 -18.85 -20.22
C LEU A 21 24.59 -20.17 -20.50
N ASP A 22 25.24 -21.27 -20.13
CA ASP A 22 24.68 -22.62 -20.11
C ASP A 22 24.45 -23.04 -18.65
N VAL A 23 23.22 -23.51 -18.33
CA VAL A 23 22.89 -23.99 -16.98
C VAL A 23 21.84 -25.10 -17.02
N ASN A 24 21.95 -26.06 -16.09
CA ASN A 24 21.01 -27.14 -15.92
C ASN A 24 20.33 -27.01 -14.55
N ILE A 25 19.07 -26.61 -14.54
CA ILE A 25 18.29 -26.38 -13.34
C ILE A 25 17.41 -27.61 -13.08
N PRO A 26 17.56 -28.32 -11.96
CA PRO A 26 16.73 -29.50 -11.66
C PRO A 26 15.27 -29.09 -11.45
N ARG A 27 14.35 -29.90 -11.94
CA ARG A 27 12.91 -29.69 -11.78
C ARG A 27 12.42 -30.28 -10.46
N ASP A 28 11.26 -29.76 -10.02
CA ASP A 28 10.56 -30.23 -8.82
C ASP A 28 11.41 -30.10 -7.55
N GLN A 29 12.27 -29.06 -7.54
CA GLN A 29 13.19 -28.73 -6.46
C GLN A 29 13.12 -27.24 -6.13
N LEU A 30 13.61 -26.89 -4.93
CA LEU A 30 13.87 -25.52 -4.52
C LEU A 30 15.27 -25.11 -4.99
N VAL A 31 15.34 -24.31 -6.04
CA VAL A 31 16.59 -23.84 -6.64
C VAL A 31 16.79 -22.38 -6.32
N VAL A 32 17.93 -22.02 -5.72
CA VAL A 32 18.31 -20.65 -5.43
C VAL A 32 19.30 -20.13 -6.46
N LEU A 33 18.96 -18.98 -7.06
CA LEU A 33 19.85 -18.24 -7.95
C LEU A 33 20.53 -17.14 -7.11
N THR A 34 21.84 -17.19 -6.96
CA THR A 34 22.61 -16.27 -6.11
C THR A 34 23.78 -15.62 -6.85
N GLY A 35 24.49 -14.70 -6.20
CA GLY A 35 25.63 -13.96 -6.71
C GLY A 35 25.57 -12.47 -6.37
N LEU A 36 26.57 -11.69 -6.73
CA LEU A 36 26.64 -10.25 -6.44
C LEU A 36 25.48 -9.46 -7.04
N SER A 37 25.16 -8.29 -6.47
CA SER A 37 24.18 -7.38 -7.07
C SER A 37 24.65 -6.96 -8.46
N GLY A 38 23.75 -7.09 -9.48
CA GLY A 38 24.09 -6.82 -10.89
C GLY A 38 24.87 -7.94 -11.59
N SER A 39 24.98 -9.16 -11.01
CA SER A 39 25.69 -10.28 -11.64
C SER A 39 24.92 -10.96 -12.79
N GLY A 40 23.59 -10.72 -12.94
CA GLY A 40 22.77 -11.31 -14.01
C GLY A 40 21.71 -12.32 -13.51
N LYS A 41 21.51 -12.45 -12.20
CA LYS A 41 20.51 -13.36 -11.62
C LYS A 41 19.09 -13.12 -12.14
N SER A 42 18.64 -11.87 -12.03
CA SER A 42 17.31 -11.47 -12.49
C SER A 42 17.18 -11.59 -14.01
N SER A 43 18.27 -11.31 -14.76
CA SER A 43 18.30 -11.51 -16.22
C SER A 43 18.10 -12.98 -16.59
N LEU A 44 18.70 -13.93 -15.86
CA LEU A 44 18.45 -15.36 -16.08
C LEU A 44 17.04 -15.74 -15.66
N ALA A 45 16.60 -15.37 -14.44
CA ALA A 45 15.33 -15.80 -13.86
C ALA A 45 14.12 -15.23 -14.61
N PHE A 46 14.09 -13.89 -14.77
CA PHE A 46 12.91 -13.17 -15.26
C PHE A 46 13.02 -12.85 -16.75
N ASP A 47 14.12 -12.25 -17.21
CA ASP A 47 14.24 -11.79 -18.58
C ASP A 47 14.51 -12.95 -19.56
N THR A 48 14.99 -14.11 -19.08
CA THR A 48 15.24 -15.30 -19.90
C THR A 48 14.24 -16.41 -19.64
N ILE A 49 14.23 -17.03 -18.45
CA ILE A 49 13.45 -18.25 -18.17
C ILE A 49 11.95 -17.94 -18.11
N TYR A 50 11.55 -16.93 -17.31
CA TYR A 50 10.15 -16.53 -17.19
C TYR A 50 9.61 -15.96 -18.50
N ALA A 51 10.36 -15.07 -19.16
CA ALA A 51 9.97 -14.46 -20.43
C ALA A 51 9.70 -15.53 -21.50
N GLU A 52 10.57 -16.54 -21.64
CA GLU A 52 10.35 -17.63 -22.58
C GLU A 52 9.17 -18.52 -22.18
N GLY A 53 8.99 -18.79 -20.89
CA GLY A 53 7.82 -19.55 -20.39
C GLY A 53 6.51 -18.86 -20.71
N GLN A 54 6.45 -17.54 -20.48
CA GLN A 54 5.30 -16.72 -20.78
C GLN A 54 5.05 -16.61 -22.29
N ARG A 55 6.12 -16.42 -23.09
CA ARG A 55 6.02 -16.41 -24.56
C ARG A 55 5.41 -17.69 -25.09
N ARG A 56 5.86 -18.85 -24.64
CA ARG A 56 5.29 -20.17 -25.04
C ARG A 56 3.83 -20.32 -24.62
N TYR A 57 3.49 -19.86 -23.43
CA TYR A 57 2.09 -19.85 -22.98
C TYR A 57 1.22 -18.99 -23.89
N MET A 58 1.69 -17.79 -24.21
CA MET A 58 0.99 -16.86 -25.09
C MET A 58 0.83 -17.44 -26.51
N GLU A 59 1.85 -18.13 -27.03
CA GLU A 59 1.76 -18.81 -28.33
C GLU A 59 0.72 -19.94 -28.36
N SER A 60 0.44 -20.57 -27.23
CA SER A 60 -0.58 -21.60 -27.11
C SER A 60 -2.01 -21.06 -27.13
N LEU A 61 -2.20 -19.74 -26.93
CA LEU A 61 -3.51 -19.11 -26.94
C LEU A 61 -4.04 -18.90 -28.37
N SER A 62 -5.36 -18.69 -28.48
CA SER A 62 -6.01 -18.39 -29.77
C SER A 62 -5.43 -17.12 -30.41
N SER A 63 -5.49 -17.03 -31.75
CA SER A 63 -5.04 -15.82 -32.48
C SER A 63 -5.75 -14.56 -32.02
N TYR A 64 -7.01 -14.65 -31.63
CA TYR A 64 -7.80 -13.56 -31.07
C TYR A 64 -7.22 -13.09 -29.72
N ALA A 65 -6.95 -13.98 -28.78
CA ALA A 65 -6.34 -13.65 -27.51
C ALA A 65 -4.95 -13.03 -27.67
N ARG A 66 -4.13 -13.55 -28.58
CA ARG A 66 -2.80 -12.98 -28.90
C ARG A 66 -2.84 -11.56 -29.44
N MET A 67 -3.88 -11.21 -30.20
CA MET A 67 -4.05 -9.85 -30.74
C MET A 67 -4.28 -8.81 -29.64
N PHE A 68 -4.94 -9.19 -28.52
CA PHE A 68 -5.17 -8.32 -27.37
C PHE A 68 -3.97 -8.25 -26.43
N LEU A 69 -3.23 -9.34 -26.28
CA LEU A 69 -2.14 -9.45 -25.30
C LEU A 69 -0.78 -9.00 -25.86
N GLY A 70 -0.70 -8.79 -27.18
CA GLY A 70 0.54 -8.41 -27.87
C GLY A 70 1.47 -9.59 -28.15
N GLN A 71 2.45 -9.39 -29.04
CA GLN A 71 3.54 -10.35 -29.26
C GLN A 71 4.66 -10.05 -28.23
N MET A 72 5.09 -11.08 -27.53
CA MET A 72 6.29 -11.00 -26.69
C MET A 72 7.53 -11.27 -27.55
N GLU A 73 8.54 -10.45 -27.39
CA GLU A 73 9.83 -10.69 -28.03
C GLU A 73 10.46 -11.97 -27.46
N LYS A 74 11.15 -12.72 -28.31
CA LYS A 74 11.90 -13.89 -27.87
C LYS A 74 13.14 -13.39 -27.12
N PRO A 75 13.38 -13.87 -25.87
CA PRO A 75 14.60 -13.53 -25.16
C PRO A 75 15.84 -13.99 -25.93
N ASP A 76 16.97 -13.31 -25.74
CA ASP A 76 18.23 -13.66 -26.38
C ASP A 76 18.82 -14.92 -25.73
N VAL A 77 18.34 -16.05 -26.20
CA VAL A 77 18.72 -17.40 -25.77
C VAL A 77 18.63 -18.37 -26.92
N GLU A 78 19.62 -19.26 -27.07
CA GLU A 78 19.59 -20.28 -28.12
C GLU A 78 18.42 -21.23 -27.94
N SER A 79 18.32 -21.87 -26.77
CA SER A 79 17.23 -22.79 -26.46
C SER A 79 16.98 -22.94 -24.95
N ILE A 80 15.71 -23.21 -24.60
CA ILE A 80 15.33 -23.67 -23.25
C ILE A 80 14.50 -24.93 -23.39
N GLU A 81 15.02 -26.07 -22.88
CA GLU A 81 14.32 -27.36 -22.90
C GLU A 81 13.78 -27.68 -21.50
N GLY A 82 12.68 -28.42 -21.43
CA GLY A 82 12.11 -28.94 -20.19
C GLY A 82 11.39 -27.89 -19.32
N LEU A 83 11.16 -26.68 -19.83
CA LEU A 83 10.48 -25.61 -19.10
C LEU A 83 8.98 -25.89 -18.94
N PRO A 84 8.46 -26.00 -17.70
CA PRO A 84 7.03 -26.08 -17.45
C PRO A 84 6.37 -24.69 -17.56
N PRO A 85 5.03 -24.58 -17.48
CA PRO A 85 4.36 -23.30 -17.36
C PRO A 85 4.97 -22.47 -16.21
N ALA A 86 5.30 -21.22 -16.49
CA ALA A 86 6.02 -20.37 -15.55
C ALA A 86 5.13 -19.26 -14.95
N ILE A 87 5.22 -19.05 -13.64
CA ILE A 87 4.54 -18.00 -12.89
C ILE A 87 5.57 -17.17 -12.16
N SER A 88 5.53 -15.85 -12.35
CA SER A 88 6.40 -14.90 -11.66
C SER A 88 5.72 -14.29 -10.45
N ILE A 89 6.47 -14.18 -9.35
CA ILE A 89 6.08 -13.46 -8.14
C ILE A 89 7.16 -12.42 -7.86
N ASP A 90 7.02 -11.26 -8.51
CA ASP A 90 7.94 -10.14 -8.41
C ASP A 90 7.57 -9.15 -7.31
N GLN A 91 8.49 -8.25 -6.99
CA GLN A 91 8.32 -7.21 -5.96
C GLN A 91 7.67 -5.92 -6.50
N LYS A 92 7.71 -5.68 -7.82
CA LYS A 92 7.52 -4.35 -8.43
C LYS A 92 6.10 -3.82 -8.51
N SER A 93 5.06 -4.60 -8.32
CA SER A 93 3.68 -4.15 -8.57
C SER A 93 2.84 -4.00 -7.30
N THR A 94 2.98 -2.91 -6.58
CA THR A 94 1.93 -2.49 -5.65
C THR A 94 0.77 -1.90 -6.46
N ASN A 95 -0.38 -2.55 -6.42
CA ASN A 95 -1.61 -2.02 -7.04
C ASN A 95 -2.04 -0.75 -6.29
N ARG A 96 -1.96 0.40 -6.94
CA ARG A 96 -2.35 1.69 -6.37
C ARG A 96 -3.85 1.96 -6.39
N ASN A 97 -4.66 1.00 -6.80
CA ASN A 97 -6.10 1.17 -6.81
C ASN A 97 -6.63 1.25 -5.36
N PRO A 98 -7.27 2.35 -4.94
CA PRO A 98 -7.75 2.53 -3.57
C PRO A 98 -8.87 1.55 -3.18
N ARG A 99 -9.47 0.86 -4.15
CA ARG A 99 -10.47 -0.17 -3.92
C ARG A 99 -9.89 -1.55 -3.70
N SER A 100 -8.61 -1.79 -4.07
CA SER A 100 -7.97 -3.07 -3.84
C SER A 100 -7.62 -3.25 -2.37
N THR A 101 -8.00 -4.40 -1.82
CA THR A 101 -7.70 -4.80 -0.43
C THR A 101 -7.05 -6.18 -0.41
N VAL A 102 -6.45 -6.55 0.72
CA VAL A 102 -5.92 -7.91 0.91
C VAL A 102 -6.98 -8.95 0.57
N GLY A 103 -8.22 -8.79 1.08
CA GLY A 103 -9.31 -9.72 0.83
C GLY A 103 -9.70 -9.86 -0.64
N THR A 104 -9.62 -8.76 -1.44
CA THR A 104 -9.96 -8.83 -2.88
C THR A 104 -8.84 -9.42 -3.72
N VAL A 105 -7.57 -9.19 -3.38
CA VAL A 105 -6.43 -9.74 -4.10
C VAL A 105 -6.27 -11.24 -3.83
N THR A 106 -6.61 -11.69 -2.63
CA THR A 106 -6.58 -13.11 -2.25
C THR A 106 -7.86 -13.86 -2.65
N GLU A 107 -8.83 -13.17 -3.24
CA GLU A 107 -10.18 -13.67 -3.56
C GLU A 107 -11.00 -14.13 -2.33
N ILE A 108 -10.45 -14.02 -1.12
CA ILE A 108 -11.15 -14.41 0.12
C ILE A 108 -12.44 -13.61 0.30
N TYR A 109 -12.42 -12.33 -0.09
CA TYR A 109 -13.59 -11.47 0.00
C TYR A 109 -14.75 -11.94 -0.88
N ASP A 110 -14.47 -12.54 -2.05
CA ASP A 110 -15.51 -13.06 -2.93
C ASP A 110 -16.18 -14.30 -2.34
N TYR A 111 -15.42 -15.15 -1.65
CA TYR A 111 -15.99 -16.26 -0.87
C TYR A 111 -16.83 -15.75 0.32
N PHE A 112 -16.39 -14.69 1.02
CA PHE A 112 -17.21 -14.08 2.08
C PHE A 112 -18.51 -13.50 1.53
N ARG A 113 -18.49 -12.82 0.40
CA ARG A 113 -19.70 -12.33 -0.26
C ARG A 113 -20.70 -13.45 -0.54
N LEU A 114 -20.19 -14.60 -1.02
CA LEU A 114 -21.00 -15.79 -1.27
C LEU A 114 -21.52 -16.38 0.05
N LEU A 115 -20.68 -16.48 1.06
CA LEU A 115 -21.05 -17.00 2.40
C LEU A 115 -22.18 -16.18 3.01
N TYR A 116 -22.01 -14.86 3.08
CA TYR A 116 -23.04 -13.96 3.66
C TYR A 116 -24.33 -13.96 2.87
N ALA A 117 -24.28 -14.11 1.55
CA ALA A 117 -25.48 -14.22 0.73
C ALA A 117 -26.23 -15.55 0.92
N ARG A 118 -25.53 -16.63 1.30
CA ARG A 118 -26.14 -17.97 1.41
C ARG A 118 -26.58 -18.35 2.83
N ILE A 119 -25.79 -17.97 3.84
CA ILE A 119 -26.07 -18.35 5.24
C ILE A 119 -26.23 -17.15 6.18
N GLY A 120 -26.06 -15.93 5.67
CA GLY A 120 -26.22 -14.71 6.46
C GLY A 120 -27.65 -14.56 7.00
N THR A 121 -27.77 -14.00 8.19
CA THR A 121 -29.03 -13.63 8.81
C THR A 121 -29.26 -12.13 8.62
N PRO A 122 -30.24 -11.72 7.82
CA PRO A 122 -30.55 -10.30 7.62
C PRO A 122 -31.21 -9.69 8.85
N HIS A 123 -30.81 -8.46 9.17
CA HIS A 123 -31.42 -7.66 10.22
C HIS A 123 -31.91 -6.33 9.65
N CYS A 124 -32.82 -5.71 10.31
CA CYS A 124 -33.30 -4.38 9.92
C CYS A 124 -32.22 -3.33 10.15
N PRO A 125 -31.82 -2.55 9.11
CA PRO A 125 -30.79 -1.52 9.26
C PRO A 125 -31.18 -0.38 10.21
N ASN A 126 -32.48 -0.25 10.55
CA ASN A 126 -33.00 0.82 11.40
C ASN A 126 -33.22 0.41 12.85
N CYS A 127 -33.78 -0.78 13.09
CA CYS A 127 -34.14 -1.25 14.44
C CYS A 127 -33.39 -2.50 14.91
N GLY A 128 -32.62 -3.15 14.03
CA GLY A 128 -31.81 -4.33 14.36
C GLY A 128 -32.59 -5.64 14.46
N THR A 129 -33.93 -5.64 14.28
CA THR A 129 -34.74 -6.85 14.34
C THR A 129 -34.37 -7.81 13.22
N GLU A 130 -34.29 -9.12 13.51
CA GLU A 130 -34.02 -10.15 12.50
C GLU A 130 -35.16 -10.18 11.47
N ILE A 131 -34.82 -10.25 10.21
CA ILE A 131 -35.75 -10.32 9.09
C ILE A 131 -35.67 -11.72 8.50
N ALA A 132 -36.71 -12.51 8.70
CA ALA A 132 -36.86 -13.83 8.11
C ALA A 132 -37.94 -13.82 7.05
N LYS A 133 -37.65 -14.45 5.90
CA LYS A 133 -38.71 -14.77 4.92
C LYS A 133 -39.47 -15.99 5.41
N GLN A 134 -40.78 -15.85 5.59
CA GLN A 134 -41.64 -16.93 6.05
C GLN A 134 -42.56 -17.38 4.92
N THR A 135 -42.75 -18.68 4.77
CA THR A 135 -43.77 -19.23 3.87
C THR A 135 -45.15 -19.17 4.54
N VAL A 136 -46.20 -19.17 3.71
CA VAL A 136 -47.60 -19.17 4.24
C VAL A 136 -47.84 -20.35 5.17
N ASP A 137 -47.26 -21.52 4.86
CA ASP A 137 -47.36 -22.72 5.71
C ASP A 137 -46.76 -22.46 7.10
N GLN A 138 -45.56 -21.89 7.16
CA GLN A 138 -44.90 -21.53 8.42
C GLN A 138 -45.65 -20.47 9.21
N MET A 139 -46.37 -19.56 8.53
CA MET A 139 -47.25 -18.59 9.19
C MET A 139 -48.45 -19.28 9.74
N CYS A 140 -49.05 -20.25 9.02
CA CYS A 140 -50.13 -21.09 9.49
C CYS A 140 -49.74 -21.86 10.73
N ASP A 141 -48.58 -22.59 10.67
CA ASP A 141 -48.07 -23.37 11.80
C ASP A 141 -47.90 -22.50 13.07
N ALA A 142 -47.36 -21.28 12.89
CA ALA A 142 -47.17 -20.35 14.01
C ALA A 142 -48.49 -19.84 14.62
N VAL A 143 -49.51 -19.65 13.79
CA VAL A 143 -50.84 -19.26 14.26
C VAL A 143 -51.56 -20.44 14.91
N GLU A 144 -51.45 -21.66 14.39
CA GLU A 144 -52.03 -22.87 14.95
C GLU A 144 -51.41 -23.34 16.26
N ALA A 145 -50.14 -22.90 16.51
CA ALA A 145 -49.47 -23.13 17.80
C ALA A 145 -50.10 -22.33 18.97
N LEU A 146 -50.99 -21.36 18.69
CA LEU A 146 -51.72 -20.64 19.71
C LEU A 146 -52.75 -21.57 20.39
N PRO A 147 -53.13 -21.30 21.65
CA PRO A 147 -54.13 -22.12 22.38
C PRO A 147 -55.44 -22.25 21.62
N GLU A 148 -56.04 -23.45 21.61
CA GLU A 148 -57.31 -23.70 20.97
C GLU A 148 -58.39 -22.83 21.58
N GLY A 149 -59.24 -22.21 20.76
CA GLY A 149 -60.22 -21.25 21.18
C GLY A 149 -59.83 -19.79 21.15
N THR A 150 -58.54 -19.50 20.89
CA THR A 150 -58.03 -18.12 20.76
C THR A 150 -58.70 -17.42 19.56
N LYS A 151 -59.29 -16.24 19.80
CA LYS A 151 -59.86 -15.42 18.75
C LYS A 151 -58.76 -14.57 18.12
N ILE A 152 -58.58 -14.64 16.80
CA ILE A 152 -57.58 -13.93 16.04
C ILE A 152 -58.18 -13.03 14.96
N ILE A 153 -57.47 -11.96 14.63
CA ILE A 153 -57.81 -11.04 13.55
C ILE A 153 -56.62 -10.99 12.59
N VAL A 154 -56.82 -11.35 11.32
CA VAL A 154 -55.83 -11.23 10.26
C VAL A 154 -55.93 -9.84 9.67
N LEU A 155 -54.82 -9.11 9.66
CA LEU A 155 -54.69 -7.72 9.27
C LEU A 155 -53.67 -7.55 8.15
N ALA A 156 -54.01 -6.77 7.14
CA ALA A 156 -53.09 -6.35 6.08
C ALA A 156 -52.63 -4.89 6.31
N PRO A 157 -51.37 -4.60 6.68
CA PRO A 157 -50.89 -3.26 6.93
C PRO A 157 -50.57 -2.53 5.61
N VAL A 158 -51.56 -1.78 5.08
CA VAL A 158 -51.43 -1.07 3.79
C VAL A 158 -50.83 0.33 3.88
N VAL A 159 -50.83 0.98 5.05
CA VAL A 159 -50.19 2.24 5.34
C VAL A 159 -49.44 2.13 6.66
N ARG A 160 -48.15 2.51 6.66
CA ARG A 160 -47.27 2.40 7.83
C ARG A 160 -46.53 3.70 8.03
N GLY A 161 -46.91 4.47 9.06
CA GLY A 161 -46.20 5.70 9.46
C GLY A 161 -46.12 6.77 8.37
N ARG A 162 -47.03 6.83 7.42
CA ARG A 162 -47.04 7.81 6.31
C ARG A 162 -48.01 8.93 6.58
N LYS A 163 -47.61 10.17 6.24
CA LYS A 163 -48.51 11.33 6.26
C LYS A 163 -49.45 11.31 5.06
N GLY A 164 -50.67 11.73 5.25
CA GLY A 164 -51.67 11.82 4.19
C GLY A 164 -53.07 11.42 4.63
N GLU A 165 -54.06 11.81 3.86
CA GLU A 165 -55.49 11.46 4.11
C GLU A 165 -55.82 10.02 3.68
N HIS A 166 -55.01 9.35 2.88
CA HIS A 166 -55.06 7.98 2.38
C HIS A 166 -56.41 7.51 1.84
N GLN A 167 -57.33 8.43 1.47
CA GLN A 167 -58.69 8.14 0.99
C GLN A 167 -58.68 7.14 -0.19
N LYS A 168 -57.74 7.26 -1.14
CA LYS A 168 -57.67 6.33 -2.29
C LYS A 168 -57.46 4.87 -1.87
N ILE A 169 -56.70 4.63 -0.79
CA ILE A 169 -56.40 3.29 -0.27
C ILE A 169 -57.64 2.74 0.45
N LEU A 170 -58.30 3.57 1.26
CA LEU A 170 -59.53 3.20 1.95
C LEU A 170 -60.66 2.92 0.96
N ASP A 171 -60.83 3.74 -0.09
CA ASP A 171 -61.80 3.52 -1.14
C ASP A 171 -61.52 2.28 -1.99
N ALA A 172 -60.24 1.96 -2.25
CA ALA A 172 -59.84 0.74 -2.95
C ALA A 172 -60.17 -0.50 -2.10
N ALA A 173 -59.88 -0.47 -0.80
CA ALA A 173 -60.26 -1.54 0.12
C ALA A 173 -61.75 -1.74 0.20
N ARG A 174 -62.54 -0.65 0.27
CA ARG A 174 -64.02 -0.67 0.24
C ARG A 174 -64.58 -1.31 -1.03
N ARG A 175 -64.04 -0.94 -2.19
CA ARG A 175 -64.43 -1.52 -3.49
C ARG A 175 -64.08 -3.00 -3.62
N SER A 176 -63.02 -3.43 -2.96
CA SER A 176 -62.62 -4.84 -2.92
C SER A 176 -63.43 -5.69 -1.95
N GLY A 177 -64.42 -5.09 -1.27
CA GLY A 177 -65.39 -5.80 -0.42
C GLY A 177 -64.93 -5.97 1.03
N TYR A 178 -63.84 -5.35 1.47
CA TYR A 178 -63.43 -5.35 2.85
C TYR A 178 -64.38 -4.46 3.69
N VAL A 179 -64.63 -4.88 4.94
CA VAL A 179 -65.69 -4.24 5.78
C VAL A 179 -65.07 -3.33 6.84
N ARG A 180 -63.84 -3.65 7.33
CA ARG A 180 -63.23 -2.96 8.47
C ARG A 180 -61.79 -2.65 8.25
N ALA A 181 -61.33 -1.56 8.88
CA ALA A 181 -59.93 -1.19 8.97
C ALA A 181 -59.56 -0.78 10.39
N ASN A 182 -58.37 -1.12 10.83
CA ASN A 182 -57.78 -0.59 12.04
C ASN A 182 -56.92 0.64 11.63
N VAL A 183 -57.28 1.80 12.13
CA VAL A 183 -56.54 3.04 11.84
C VAL A 183 -56.04 3.59 13.16
N ASP A 184 -54.71 3.68 13.27
CA ASP A 184 -53.97 4.18 14.47
C ASP A 184 -54.45 3.48 15.76
N GLY A 185 -54.72 2.18 15.69
CA GLY A 185 -55.18 1.35 16.80
C GLY A 185 -56.72 1.37 17.05
N ASN A 186 -57.48 2.14 16.29
CA ASN A 186 -58.92 2.21 16.38
C ASN A 186 -59.62 1.47 15.23
N MET A 187 -60.62 0.69 15.54
CA MET A 187 -61.38 -0.09 14.54
C MET A 187 -62.49 0.74 13.94
N TYR A 188 -62.48 0.92 12.62
CA TYR A 188 -63.47 1.64 11.85
C TYR A 188 -64.20 0.73 10.86
N GLU A 189 -65.48 1.01 10.57
CA GLU A 189 -66.18 0.39 9.46
C GLU A 189 -65.86 1.18 8.15
N LEU A 190 -65.41 0.48 7.08
CA LEU A 190 -65.08 1.11 5.80
C LEU A 190 -66.37 1.69 5.11
N SER A 191 -67.56 1.39 5.59
CA SER A 191 -68.79 2.04 5.16
C SER A 191 -68.93 3.48 5.65
N GLU A 192 -68.22 3.85 6.72
CA GLU A 192 -68.19 5.19 7.30
C GLU A 192 -67.18 6.07 6.62
N GLU A 193 -67.37 7.40 6.72
CA GLU A 193 -66.37 8.37 6.18
C GLU A 193 -65.23 8.53 7.20
N ILE A 194 -64.06 7.94 6.92
CA ILE A 194 -62.87 8.03 7.77
C ILE A 194 -62.06 9.27 7.33
N LYS A 195 -62.04 10.32 8.14
CA LYS A 195 -61.28 11.56 7.91
C LYS A 195 -59.97 11.50 8.67
N LEU A 196 -58.85 11.58 7.94
CA LEU A 196 -57.50 11.57 8.49
C LEU A 196 -56.83 12.91 8.27
N ASP A 197 -55.98 13.32 9.21
CA ASP A 197 -55.20 14.57 9.09
C ASP A 197 -53.97 14.34 8.18
N LYS A 198 -53.89 15.09 7.09
CA LYS A 198 -52.79 15.02 6.12
C LYS A 198 -51.40 15.29 6.72
N ASN A 199 -51.32 15.96 7.87
CA ASN A 199 -50.02 16.35 8.49
C ASN A 199 -49.52 15.33 9.51
N ILE A 200 -50.33 14.39 9.93
CA ILE A 200 -50.04 13.35 10.91
C ILE A 200 -49.63 12.06 10.19
N LYS A 201 -48.79 11.27 10.83
CA LYS A 201 -48.43 9.94 10.33
C LYS A 201 -49.52 8.95 10.76
N HIS A 202 -50.04 8.20 9.80
CA HIS A 202 -51.09 7.20 10.05
C HIS A 202 -50.63 5.79 9.77
N ASN A 203 -51.14 4.82 10.50
CA ASN A 203 -51.07 3.39 10.25
C ASN A 203 -52.48 2.89 9.89
N ILE A 204 -52.62 2.23 8.76
CA ILE A 204 -53.88 1.67 8.29
C ILE A 204 -53.65 0.20 7.99
N GLU A 205 -54.42 -0.64 8.68
CA GLU A 205 -54.43 -2.10 8.57
C GLU A 205 -55.85 -2.55 8.17
N ILE A 206 -55.99 -3.21 7.05
CA ILE A 206 -57.27 -3.72 6.57
C ILE A 206 -57.53 -5.07 7.22
N VAL A 207 -58.73 -5.24 7.83
CA VAL A 207 -59.15 -6.50 8.42
C VAL A 207 -59.54 -7.46 7.29
N ILE A 208 -58.79 -8.57 7.16
CA ILE A 208 -59.03 -9.58 6.13
C ILE A 208 -60.01 -10.63 6.64
N ASP A 209 -59.75 -11.19 7.82
CA ASP A 209 -60.63 -12.20 8.40
C ASP A 209 -60.56 -12.16 9.93
N ARG A 210 -61.61 -12.75 10.58
CA ARG A 210 -61.67 -13.00 12.01
C ARG A 210 -61.93 -14.48 12.24
N LEU A 211 -60.97 -15.14 12.87
CA LEU A 211 -60.96 -16.58 13.02
C LEU A 211 -60.89 -16.96 14.51
N VAL A 212 -61.25 -18.20 14.80
CA VAL A 212 -60.97 -18.81 16.10
C VAL A 212 -60.06 -20.02 15.86
N VAL A 213 -58.97 -20.09 16.62
CA VAL A 213 -58.02 -21.20 16.51
C VAL A 213 -58.71 -22.49 16.88
N ARG A 214 -58.79 -23.44 15.92
CA ARG A 214 -59.40 -24.76 16.08
C ARG A 214 -58.88 -25.73 15.03
N ALA A 215 -58.89 -26.99 15.30
CA ALA A 215 -58.47 -28.00 14.33
C ALA A 215 -59.28 -27.90 13.01
N GLY A 216 -58.60 -27.98 11.86
CA GLY A 216 -59.20 -27.93 10.52
C GLY A 216 -59.44 -26.53 9.94
N MET A 217 -58.86 -25.48 10.52
CA MET A 217 -58.96 -24.11 10.00
C MET A 217 -57.88 -23.77 8.93
N GLU A 218 -56.89 -24.67 8.70
CA GLU A 218 -55.71 -24.45 7.88
C GLU A 218 -56.00 -23.80 6.53
N LYS A 219 -56.95 -24.37 5.76
CA LYS A 219 -57.29 -23.86 4.42
C LYS A 219 -57.81 -22.43 4.45
N ARG A 220 -58.70 -22.10 5.39
CA ARG A 220 -59.27 -20.74 5.51
C ARG A 220 -58.24 -19.77 6.04
N LEU A 221 -57.35 -20.19 6.94
CA LEU A 221 -56.23 -19.38 7.44
C LEU A 221 -55.26 -19.09 6.34
N SER A 222 -54.83 -20.09 5.56
CA SER A 222 -53.96 -19.94 4.41
C SER A 222 -54.52 -18.95 3.38
N ASP A 223 -55.80 -19.12 2.98
CA ASP A 223 -56.49 -18.20 2.06
C ASP A 223 -56.48 -16.75 2.60
N SER A 224 -56.69 -16.57 3.90
CA SER A 224 -56.72 -15.26 4.55
C SER A 224 -55.34 -14.62 4.63
N LEU A 225 -54.30 -15.40 4.95
CA LEU A 225 -52.92 -14.93 4.96
C LEU A 225 -52.42 -14.55 3.57
N GLU A 226 -52.70 -15.37 2.54
CA GLU A 226 -52.36 -15.06 1.15
C GLU A 226 -53.02 -13.76 0.66
N ASN A 227 -54.33 -13.57 1.02
CA ASN A 227 -55.02 -12.33 0.68
C ASN A 227 -54.43 -11.12 1.41
N ALA A 228 -54.02 -11.27 2.68
CA ALA A 228 -53.39 -10.22 3.44
C ALA A 228 -52.02 -9.86 2.84
N LEU A 229 -51.19 -10.86 2.54
CA LEU A 229 -49.86 -10.68 1.93
C LEU A 229 -49.94 -9.97 0.58
N ARG A 230 -50.91 -10.36 -0.26
CA ARG A 230 -51.13 -9.70 -1.58
C ARG A 230 -51.54 -8.24 -1.45
N LEU A 231 -52.36 -7.90 -0.44
CA LEU A 231 -52.86 -6.53 -0.25
C LEU A 231 -51.83 -5.60 0.36
N SER A 232 -50.94 -6.13 1.22
CA SER A 232 -49.92 -5.40 1.99
C SER A 232 -48.51 -5.49 1.44
N GLU A 233 -48.34 -6.03 0.22
CA GLU A 233 -47.02 -6.22 -0.42
C GLU A 233 -46.08 -7.10 0.41
N GLY A 234 -46.60 -8.21 0.97
CA GLY A 234 -45.81 -9.25 1.61
C GLY A 234 -45.78 -9.19 3.16
N LEU A 235 -46.61 -8.41 3.81
CA LEU A 235 -46.68 -8.35 5.27
C LEU A 235 -48.09 -8.75 5.77
N VAL A 236 -48.16 -9.44 6.90
CA VAL A 236 -49.42 -9.73 7.58
C VAL A 236 -49.26 -9.67 9.10
N TYR A 237 -50.22 -9.10 9.75
CA TYR A 237 -50.35 -9.10 11.20
C TYR A 237 -51.51 -9.97 11.65
N VAL A 238 -51.31 -10.72 12.74
CA VAL A 238 -52.37 -11.49 13.38
C VAL A 238 -52.45 -11.04 14.83
N ASP A 239 -53.55 -10.37 15.16
CA ASP A 239 -53.82 -9.90 16.52
C ASP A 239 -54.70 -10.93 17.26
N THR A 240 -54.28 -11.28 18.47
CA THR A 240 -55.09 -12.09 19.39
C THR A 240 -56.04 -11.22 20.22
N ALA A 241 -57.14 -11.79 20.69
CA ALA A 241 -58.06 -11.07 21.57
C ALA A 241 -57.42 -10.65 22.91
N GLU A 242 -56.29 -11.25 23.28
CA GLU A 242 -55.53 -10.97 24.50
C GLU A 242 -54.52 -9.82 24.31
N GLY A 243 -54.44 -9.26 23.08
CA GLY A 243 -53.59 -8.12 22.76
C GLY A 243 -52.20 -8.50 22.28
N GLU A 244 -51.89 -9.78 22.08
CA GLU A 244 -50.65 -10.22 21.46
C GLU A 244 -50.76 -10.05 19.94
N ARG A 245 -49.69 -9.54 19.31
CA ARG A 245 -49.59 -9.33 17.88
C ARG A 245 -48.46 -10.18 17.29
N LEU A 246 -48.83 -11.16 16.46
CA LEU A 246 -47.89 -11.89 15.61
C LEU A 246 -47.70 -11.11 14.31
N ARG A 247 -46.46 -10.98 13.87
CA ARG A 247 -46.06 -10.23 12.64
C ARG A 247 -45.32 -11.18 11.72
N PHE A 248 -45.78 -11.31 10.50
CA PHE A 248 -45.19 -12.20 9.50
C PHE A 248 -44.82 -11.45 8.22
N SER A 249 -43.82 -11.95 7.53
CA SER A 249 -43.40 -11.38 6.26
C SER A 249 -43.03 -12.44 5.24
N GLU A 250 -43.57 -12.34 4.03
CA GLU A 250 -43.22 -13.15 2.87
C GLU A 250 -42.01 -12.56 2.10
N SER A 251 -41.79 -11.25 2.24
CA SER A 251 -40.69 -10.50 1.69
C SER A 251 -39.67 -10.12 2.77
N PHE A 252 -38.46 -9.70 2.40
CA PHE A 252 -37.46 -9.17 3.34
C PHE A 252 -37.91 -7.78 3.89
N ALA A 253 -39.05 -7.72 4.55
CA ALA A 253 -39.55 -6.52 5.20
C ALA A 253 -39.48 -6.67 6.71
N CYS A 254 -39.06 -5.62 7.40
CA CYS A 254 -39.01 -5.62 8.85
C CYS A 254 -40.42 -5.64 9.42
N PRO A 255 -40.78 -6.62 10.28
CA PRO A 255 -42.14 -6.70 10.86
C PRO A 255 -42.42 -5.53 11.80
N GLU A 256 -41.41 -4.87 12.38
CA GLU A 256 -41.65 -3.78 13.34
C GLU A 256 -41.73 -2.40 12.68
N CYS A 257 -40.75 -2.01 11.89
CA CYS A 257 -40.70 -0.67 11.30
C CYS A 257 -41.11 -0.63 9.83
N GLY A 258 -41.34 -1.79 9.22
CA GLY A 258 -41.78 -1.91 7.84
C GLY A 258 -40.77 -1.53 6.77
N THR A 259 -39.50 -1.38 7.15
CA THR A 259 -38.42 -1.15 6.20
C THR A 259 -38.24 -2.39 5.35
N THR A 260 -38.33 -2.25 4.01
CA THR A 260 -38.04 -3.31 3.06
C THR A 260 -36.57 -3.37 2.80
N VAL A 261 -35.99 -4.55 2.80
CA VAL A 261 -34.62 -4.83 2.42
C VAL A 261 -34.63 -5.64 1.11
N ASP A 262 -33.80 -5.27 0.15
CA ASP A 262 -33.68 -6.02 -1.10
C ASP A 262 -33.18 -7.45 -0.84
N GLU A 263 -33.47 -8.37 -1.75
CA GLU A 263 -32.99 -9.74 -1.64
C GLU A 263 -31.46 -9.77 -1.51
N VAL A 264 -31.00 -10.56 -0.54
CA VAL A 264 -29.57 -10.63 -0.22
C VAL A 264 -28.84 -11.49 -1.24
N GLU A 265 -28.10 -10.84 -2.12
CA GLU A 265 -27.28 -11.47 -3.17
C GLU A 265 -25.79 -11.21 -2.96
N PRO A 266 -24.87 -11.97 -3.57
CA PRO A 266 -23.42 -11.68 -3.47
C PRO A 266 -23.02 -10.26 -3.92
N ARG A 267 -23.79 -9.64 -4.84
CA ARG A 267 -23.54 -8.25 -5.27
C ARG A 267 -23.86 -7.21 -4.20
N THR A 268 -24.75 -7.52 -3.27
CA THR A 268 -25.11 -6.67 -2.11
C THR A 268 -23.89 -6.39 -1.22
N PHE A 269 -22.94 -7.31 -1.15
CA PHE A 269 -21.71 -7.18 -0.38
C PHE A 269 -20.52 -6.66 -1.18
N SER A 270 -20.70 -6.25 -2.43
CA SER A 270 -19.62 -5.73 -3.25
C SER A 270 -19.51 -4.23 -3.13
N PHE A 271 -18.41 -3.74 -2.56
CA PHE A 271 -18.12 -2.30 -2.55
C PHE A 271 -17.64 -1.77 -3.92
N ASN A 272 -17.38 -2.63 -4.90
CA ASN A 272 -17.08 -2.27 -6.29
C ASN A 272 -18.34 -2.18 -7.17
N ASN A 273 -19.51 -2.56 -6.62
CA ASN A 273 -20.77 -2.56 -7.34
C ASN A 273 -21.72 -1.51 -6.72
N PRO A 274 -22.43 -0.68 -7.50
CA PRO A 274 -23.36 0.33 -7.01
C PRO A 274 -24.46 -0.21 -6.08
N PHE A 275 -24.83 -1.49 -6.22
CA PHE A 275 -25.85 -2.13 -5.35
C PHE A 275 -25.37 -2.30 -3.91
N GLY A 276 -24.10 -2.57 -3.68
CA GLY A 276 -23.54 -2.77 -2.33
C GLY A 276 -22.72 -1.60 -1.82
N ALA A 277 -22.16 -0.77 -2.72
CA ALA A 277 -21.28 0.33 -2.36
C ALA A 277 -22.04 1.46 -1.63
N CYS A 278 -21.39 2.05 -0.63
CA CYS A 278 -21.85 3.29 -0.02
C CYS A 278 -22.07 4.37 -1.08
N PRO A 279 -23.24 5.03 -1.17
CA PRO A 279 -23.53 5.99 -2.21
C PRO A 279 -22.69 7.26 -2.14
N ALA A 280 -22.22 7.66 -0.94
CA ALA A 280 -21.41 8.87 -0.75
C ALA A 280 -19.94 8.68 -1.22
N CYS A 281 -19.29 7.57 -0.88
CA CYS A 281 -17.88 7.33 -1.24
C CYS A 281 -17.71 6.33 -2.40
N HIS A 282 -18.79 5.84 -2.97
CA HIS A 282 -18.75 4.83 -4.05
C HIS A 282 -17.86 3.62 -3.75
N GLY A 283 -17.88 3.17 -2.50
CA GLY A 283 -17.13 1.98 -2.05
C GLY A 283 -15.66 2.22 -1.72
N ILE A 284 -15.17 3.45 -1.75
CA ILE A 284 -13.79 3.77 -1.38
C ILE A 284 -13.60 3.73 0.14
N GLY A 285 -14.63 4.11 0.91
CA GLY A 285 -14.60 4.17 2.37
C GLY A 285 -13.99 5.45 2.94
N MET A 286 -13.33 6.22 2.10
CA MET A 286 -12.60 7.44 2.50
C MET A 286 -12.94 8.58 1.56
N THR A 287 -12.78 9.81 2.03
CA THR A 287 -12.86 11.03 1.25
C THR A 287 -11.54 11.79 1.40
N MET A 288 -11.11 12.46 0.32
CA MET A 288 -9.96 13.37 0.36
C MET A 288 -10.50 14.79 0.44
N GLU A 289 -10.16 15.50 1.50
CA GLU A 289 -10.67 16.82 1.75
C GLU A 289 -9.55 17.79 2.15
N PHE A 290 -9.68 19.05 1.69
CA PHE A 290 -8.86 20.12 2.23
C PHE A 290 -9.35 20.46 3.62
N THR A 291 -8.44 20.46 4.58
CA THR A 291 -8.71 20.76 5.98
C THR A 291 -7.86 21.93 6.43
N GLU A 292 -8.20 22.53 7.57
CA GLU A 292 -7.39 23.57 8.18
C GLU A 292 -5.95 23.10 8.41
N ALA A 293 -5.78 21.89 8.99
CA ALA A 293 -4.45 21.32 9.27
C ALA A 293 -3.62 21.08 8.02
N GLY A 294 -4.25 20.64 6.90
CA GLY A 294 -3.58 20.46 5.63
C GLY A 294 -3.14 21.78 4.99
N LEU A 295 -3.97 22.84 5.09
CA LEU A 295 -3.68 24.15 4.50
C LEU A 295 -2.77 25.01 5.36
N ILE A 296 -2.86 24.87 6.69
CA ILE A 296 -2.11 25.63 7.71
C ILE A 296 -1.45 24.62 8.67
N PRO A 297 -0.43 23.93 8.19
CA PRO A 297 0.20 22.83 8.96
C PRO A 297 1.00 23.32 10.18
N ASP A 298 1.37 24.59 10.24
CA ASP A 298 2.08 25.19 11.36
C ASP A 298 1.33 26.43 11.88
N THR A 299 0.57 26.24 12.93
CA THR A 299 -0.25 27.27 13.56
C THR A 299 0.55 28.24 14.41
N SER A 300 1.80 27.92 14.76
CA SER A 300 2.70 28.83 15.49
C SER A 300 3.24 29.95 14.60
N LEU A 301 3.18 29.79 13.27
CA LEU A 301 3.55 30.80 12.30
C LEU A 301 2.40 31.80 12.10
N SER A 302 2.78 33.06 11.84
CA SER A 302 1.82 34.09 11.45
C SER A 302 1.55 34.08 9.93
N LEU A 303 0.53 34.80 9.49
CA LEU A 303 0.22 34.98 8.07
C LEU A 303 1.38 35.68 7.32
N SER A 304 2.08 36.64 7.95
CA SER A 304 3.26 37.29 7.39
C SER A 304 4.46 36.35 7.30
N GLN A 305 4.56 35.35 8.16
CA GLN A 305 5.60 34.33 8.13
C GLN A 305 5.24 33.15 7.20
N GLY A 306 4.04 33.15 6.61
CA GLY A 306 3.62 32.17 5.63
C GLY A 306 3.09 30.88 6.24
N CYS A 307 2.22 30.94 7.25
CA CYS A 307 1.53 29.77 7.81
C CYS A 307 0.67 29.02 6.76
N ILE A 308 0.20 29.70 5.68
CA ILE A 308 -0.54 29.07 4.58
C ILE A 308 0.46 28.41 3.63
N ALA A 309 0.44 27.10 3.57
CA ALA A 309 1.44 26.30 2.85
C ALA A 309 1.07 25.96 1.39
N VAL A 310 -0.19 26.18 0.99
CA VAL A 310 -0.74 25.66 -0.27
C VAL A 310 -0.31 26.47 -1.49
N PRO A 311 -0.15 25.86 -2.70
CA PRO A 311 0.18 26.56 -3.93
C PRO A 311 -0.77 27.71 -4.25
N GLY A 312 -0.20 28.82 -4.72
CA GLY A 312 -0.94 30.06 -5.01
C GLY A 312 -1.10 30.99 -3.82
N TRP A 313 -0.70 30.57 -2.62
CA TRP A 313 -0.61 31.40 -1.41
C TRP A 313 0.82 31.59 -0.91
N ASN A 314 1.81 30.95 -1.55
CA ASN A 314 3.23 31.12 -1.20
C ASN A 314 3.71 32.58 -1.27
N SER A 315 3.10 33.37 -2.16
CA SER A 315 3.39 34.81 -2.30
C SER A 315 2.66 35.68 -1.24
N ALA A 316 1.91 35.12 -0.33
CA ALA A 316 1.25 35.85 0.74
C ALA A 316 2.25 36.54 1.69
N THR A 317 3.48 36.05 1.77
CA THR A 317 4.60 36.67 2.49
C THR A 317 5.26 37.81 1.73
N ASP A 318 5.04 37.92 0.39
CA ASP A 318 5.69 38.95 -0.44
C ASP A 318 4.87 40.23 -0.43
N PRO A 319 5.41 41.34 0.07
CA PRO A 319 4.71 42.62 0.07
C PRO A 319 4.31 43.07 -1.33
N GLY A 320 3.04 43.42 -1.52
CA GLY A 320 2.51 43.82 -2.83
C GLY A 320 2.04 42.71 -3.75
N SER A 321 2.17 41.48 -3.39
CA SER A 321 1.48 40.37 -4.10
C SER A 321 -0.04 40.45 -3.89
N PHE A 322 -0.81 39.86 -4.82
CA PHE A 322 -2.29 39.89 -4.70
C PHE A 322 -2.77 39.24 -3.39
N SER A 323 -2.20 38.08 -3.03
CA SER A 323 -2.55 37.35 -1.79
C SER A 323 -2.20 38.18 -0.53
N ASN A 324 -1.02 38.86 -0.52
CA ASN A 324 -0.62 39.73 0.57
C ASN A 324 -1.53 40.93 0.68
N CYS A 325 -1.81 41.64 -0.44
CA CYS A 325 -2.70 42.81 -0.44
C CYS A 325 -4.12 42.47 0.05
N LEU A 326 -4.62 41.28 -0.29
CA LEU A 326 -5.91 40.77 0.18
C LEU A 326 -5.89 40.57 1.71
N LEU A 327 -4.87 39.89 2.24
CA LEU A 327 -4.70 39.66 3.67
C LEU A 327 -4.54 40.96 4.45
N VAL A 328 -3.77 41.94 3.92
CA VAL A 328 -3.64 43.29 4.50
C VAL A 328 -4.98 44.00 4.53
N GLY A 329 -5.77 43.95 3.45
CA GLY A 329 -7.13 44.46 3.39
C GLY A 329 -8.04 43.84 4.46
N MET A 330 -8.00 42.56 4.61
CA MET A 330 -8.77 41.82 5.63
C MET A 330 -8.33 42.19 7.05
N ALA A 331 -7.00 42.26 7.28
CA ALA A 331 -6.45 42.68 8.58
C ALA A 331 -6.95 44.05 9.00
N LYS A 332 -7.00 44.99 8.05
CA LYS A 332 -7.51 46.37 8.31
C LYS A 332 -9.02 46.38 8.56
N GLU A 333 -9.79 45.62 7.79
CA GLU A 333 -11.26 45.61 7.89
C GLU A 333 -11.75 44.92 9.18
N TYR A 334 -11.11 43.83 9.56
CA TYR A 334 -11.52 42.98 10.68
C TYR A 334 -10.71 43.23 11.96
N GLY A 335 -9.69 44.13 11.94
CA GLY A 335 -8.94 44.59 13.11
C GLY A 335 -8.00 43.54 13.71
N PHE A 336 -7.25 42.80 12.90
CA PHE A 336 -6.23 41.87 13.36
C PHE A 336 -4.85 42.17 12.74
N SER A 337 -3.77 41.62 13.34
CA SER A 337 -2.40 41.76 12.81
C SER A 337 -2.00 40.52 12.04
N LEU A 338 -1.33 40.73 10.91
CA LEU A 338 -0.75 39.61 10.12
C LEU A 338 0.45 38.95 10.81
N ASP A 339 1.05 39.62 11.82
CA ASP A 339 2.21 39.15 12.58
C ASP A 339 1.81 38.27 13.78
N THR A 340 0.51 38.23 14.11
CA THR A 340 0.00 37.37 15.17
C THR A 340 0.07 35.89 14.73
N PRO A 341 0.64 34.99 15.53
CA PRO A 341 0.60 33.54 15.27
C PRO A 341 -0.84 33.06 15.01
N TYR A 342 -1.02 32.19 14.02
CA TYR A 342 -2.35 31.74 13.60
C TYR A 342 -3.18 31.18 14.77
N GLU A 343 -2.56 30.40 15.66
CA GLU A 343 -3.22 29.83 16.86
C GLU A 343 -3.72 30.87 17.85
N GLN A 344 -3.11 32.08 17.88
CA GLN A 344 -3.49 33.17 18.76
C GLN A 344 -4.53 34.10 18.14
N LEU A 345 -4.87 33.92 16.85
CA LEU A 345 -5.94 34.65 16.21
C LEU A 345 -7.30 34.28 16.83
N PRO A 346 -8.20 35.23 17.04
CA PRO A 346 -9.55 34.97 17.49
C PRO A 346 -10.27 34.00 16.56
N ASP A 347 -11.09 33.06 17.08
CA ASP A 347 -11.84 32.07 16.31
C ASP A 347 -12.62 32.70 15.15
N ARG A 348 -13.25 33.86 15.38
CA ARG A 348 -13.96 34.59 14.34
C ARG A 348 -13.06 34.93 13.14
N ILE A 349 -11.82 35.31 13.38
CA ILE A 349 -10.85 35.67 12.32
C ILE A 349 -10.41 34.41 11.59
N ARG A 350 -10.11 33.33 12.32
CA ARG A 350 -9.78 32.02 11.72
C ARG A 350 -10.90 31.52 10.80
N GLN A 351 -12.17 31.63 11.24
CA GLN A 351 -13.33 31.29 10.44
C GLN A 351 -13.45 32.12 9.16
N ILE A 352 -13.20 33.42 9.22
CA ILE A 352 -13.20 34.28 8.03
C ILE A 352 -12.07 33.92 7.07
N ILE A 353 -10.88 33.59 7.57
CA ILE A 353 -9.76 33.13 6.73
C ILE A 353 -10.10 31.83 6.03
N LEU A 354 -10.70 30.87 6.73
CA LEU A 354 -11.01 29.55 6.20
C LEU A 354 -12.22 29.54 5.26
N TYR A 355 -13.31 30.17 5.68
CA TYR A 355 -14.62 30.05 5.00
C TYR A 355 -15.07 31.30 4.26
N GLY A 356 -14.33 32.43 4.42
CA GLY A 356 -14.59 33.63 3.65
C GLY A 356 -15.41 34.68 4.36
N THR A 357 -15.68 35.77 3.63
CA THR A 357 -16.34 36.97 4.13
C THR A 357 -17.86 36.99 3.99
N ASN A 358 -18.46 35.88 3.54
CA ASN A 358 -19.92 35.69 3.39
C ASN A 358 -20.61 36.91 2.68
N GLY A 359 -20.10 37.29 1.51
CA GLY A 359 -20.64 38.40 0.71
C GLY A 359 -20.12 39.77 1.08
N HIS A 360 -19.42 39.95 2.21
CA HIS A 360 -18.83 41.22 2.57
C HIS A 360 -17.58 41.49 1.73
N LYS A 361 -17.55 42.70 1.10
CA LYS A 361 -16.44 43.11 0.22
C LYS A 361 -15.37 43.83 1.03
N VAL A 362 -14.17 43.30 0.96
CA VAL A 362 -12.97 43.84 1.60
C VAL A 362 -12.27 44.77 0.61
N THR A 363 -11.86 45.96 1.12
CA THR A 363 -11.12 46.94 0.31
C THR A 363 -9.63 46.63 0.35
N MET A 364 -9.04 46.34 -0.81
CA MET A 364 -7.61 46.11 -0.95
C MET A 364 -6.97 47.09 -1.93
N GLN A 365 -5.71 47.46 -1.65
CA GLN A 365 -4.88 48.28 -2.55
C GLN A 365 -3.87 47.36 -3.23
N TYR A 366 -3.96 47.26 -4.56
CA TYR A 366 -3.07 46.41 -5.33
C TYR A 366 -2.36 47.21 -6.43
N LYS A 367 -1.04 47.06 -6.50
CA LYS A 367 -0.20 47.65 -7.53
C LYS A 367 0.25 46.58 -8.50
N SER A 368 -0.18 46.68 -9.74
CA SER A 368 0.26 45.78 -10.82
C SER A 368 1.19 46.53 -11.80
N GLN A 369 1.80 45.81 -12.73
CA GLN A 369 2.57 46.41 -13.82
C GLN A 369 1.74 47.37 -14.69
N ARG A 370 0.40 47.28 -14.66
CA ARG A 370 -0.56 48.11 -15.43
C ARG A 370 -1.12 49.29 -14.65
N GLY A 371 -0.73 49.48 -13.36
CA GLY A 371 -1.18 50.58 -12.53
C GLY A 371 -1.47 50.18 -11.08
N GLN A 372 -1.72 51.20 -10.22
CA GLN A 372 -2.14 51.04 -8.84
C GLN A 372 -3.64 51.36 -8.76
N GLY A 373 -4.42 50.52 -8.07
CA GLY A 373 -5.85 50.71 -7.89
C GLY A 373 -6.35 50.18 -6.55
N THR A 374 -7.51 50.71 -6.14
CA THR A 374 -8.27 50.19 -4.99
C THR A 374 -9.37 49.29 -5.51
N TYR A 375 -9.42 48.06 -5.01
CA TYR A 375 -10.37 47.04 -5.44
C TYR A 375 -11.23 46.64 -4.24
N GLN A 376 -12.51 46.39 -4.50
CA GLN A 376 -13.40 45.76 -3.55
C GLN A 376 -13.58 44.30 -3.95
N VAL A 377 -13.09 43.39 -3.13
CA VAL A 377 -13.06 41.94 -3.41
C VAL A 377 -13.78 41.20 -2.29
N GLU A 378 -14.68 40.30 -2.68
CA GLU A 378 -15.23 39.32 -1.79
C GLU A 378 -14.25 38.19 -1.65
N PHE A 379 -13.92 37.78 -0.43
CA PHE A 379 -13.05 36.64 -0.19
C PHE A 379 -13.88 35.35 0.03
N GLU A 380 -13.77 34.40 -0.86
CA GLU A 380 -14.50 33.12 -0.84
C GLU A 380 -14.03 32.15 0.27
N GLY A 381 -12.97 32.49 0.99
CA GLY A 381 -12.33 31.64 1.98
C GLY A 381 -11.22 30.77 1.40
N LEU A 382 -10.25 30.43 2.23
CA LEU A 382 -9.07 29.66 1.82
C LEU A 382 -9.48 28.26 1.31
N LEU A 383 -10.39 27.58 2.00
CA LEU A 383 -10.85 26.24 1.64
C LEU A 383 -11.52 26.22 0.26
N GLU A 384 -12.47 27.11 0.00
CA GLU A 384 -13.17 27.12 -1.29
C GLU A 384 -12.26 27.63 -2.42
N ASN A 385 -11.39 28.59 -2.16
CA ASN A 385 -10.38 29.05 -3.12
C ASN A 385 -9.49 27.93 -3.59
N VAL A 386 -8.99 27.10 -2.66
CA VAL A 386 -8.12 25.95 -2.98
C VAL A 386 -8.91 24.85 -3.70
N ARG A 387 -10.15 24.55 -3.27
CA ARG A 387 -11.05 23.59 -3.95
C ARG A 387 -11.32 24.01 -5.39
N ARG A 388 -11.60 25.28 -5.63
CA ARG A 388 -11.82 25.80 -6.98
C ARG A 388 -10.59 25.66 -7.85
N ARG A 389 -9.41 26.09 -7.32
CA ARG A 389 -8.13 25.97 -8.04
C ARG A 389 -7.78 24.52 -8.38
N TYR A 390 -8.05 23.60 -7.47
CA TYR A 390 -7.86 22.15 -7.71
C TYR A 390 -8.77 21.64 -8.83
N ARG A 391 -10.06 22.03 -8.84
CA ARG A 391 -11.02 21.65 -9.89
C ARG A 391 -10.65 22.22 -11.26
N GLU A 392 -10.18 23.47 -11.31
CA GLU A 392 -9.81 24.17 -12.53
C GLU A 392 -8.39 23.82 -13.05
N CYS A 393 -7.61 23.08 -12.27
CA CYS A 393 -6.23 22.77 -12.60
C CYS A 393 -6.12 21.80 -13.79
N ALA A 394 -5.54 22.26 -14.90
CA ALA A 394 -5.29 21.45 -16.09
C ALA A 394 -3.97 20.66 -16.02
N SER A 395 -3.06 21.03 -15.11
CA SER A 395 -1.75 20.37 -14.95
C SER A 395 -1.85 19.22 -13.96
N GLU A 396 -1.58 18.00 -14.42
CA GLU A 396 -1.55 16.81 -13.55
C GLU A 396 -0.51 16.92 -12.42
N THR A 397 0.62 17.57 -12.69
CA THR A 397 1.67 17.80 -11.68
C THR A 397 1.17 18.72 -10.58
N MET A 398 0.54 19.84 -10.93
CA MET A 398 -0.05 20.76 -9.96
C MET A 398 -1.23 20.12 -9.21
N ARG A 399 -2.02 19.31 -9.88
CA ARG A 399 -3.12 18.57 -9.26
C ARG A 399 -2.62 17.65 -8.16
N ARG A 400 -1.57 16.87 -8.43
CA ARG A 400 -0.91 16.02 -7.43
C ARG A 400 -0.27 16.83 -6.29
N GLU A 401 0.20 18.04 -6.59
CA GLU A 401 0.70 18.94 -5.56
C GLU A 401 -0.42 19.38 -4.63
N TYR A 402 -1.59 19.80 -5.16
CA TYR A 402 -2.76 20.09 -4.33
C TYR A 402 -3.22 18.88 -3.51
N GLU A 403 -3.23 17.69 -4.09
CA GLU A 403 -3.60 16.44 -3.40
C GLU A 403 -2.71 16.16 -2.17
N SER A 404 -1.46 16.61 -2.18
CA SER A 404 -0.55 16.47 -1.01
C SER A 404 -0.96 17.29 0.21
N TYR A 405 -1.86 18.27 0.04
CA TYR A 405 -2.42 19.10 1.12
C TYR A 405 -3.81 18.63 1.57
N MET A 406 -4.35 17.56 0.97
CA MET A 406 -5.60 16.95 1.38
C MET A 406 -5.37 15.94 2.50
N GLU A 407 -6.30 15.90 3.44
CA GLU A 407 -6.37 14.82 4.42
C GLU A 407 -7.32 13.74 3.94
N ILE A 408 -6.94 12.50 4.20
CA ILE A 408 -7.76 11.33 3.96
C ILE A 408 -8.59 11.10 5.23
N LYS A 409 -9.91 11.25 5.13
CA LYS A 409 -10.84 11.04 6.24
C LYS A 409 -11.79 9.87 5.96
N PRO A 410 -12.23 9.14 6.98
CA PRO A 410 -13.31 8.17 6.79
C PRO A 410 -14.55 8.85 6.22
N CYS A 411 -15.22 8.20 5.28
CA CYS A 411 -16.48 8.69 4.73
C CYS A 411 -17.52 8.88 5.84
N THR A 412 -18.13 10.03 5.91
CA THR A 412 -19.10 10.41 6.96
C THR A 412 -20.37 9.55 6.97
N GLU A 413 -20.78 9.01 5.82
CA GLU A 413 -21.93 8.13 5.71
C GLU A 413 -21.66 6.71 6.21
N CYS A 414 -20.58 6.08 5.72
CA CYS A 414 -20.29 4.68 6.05
C CYS A 414 -19.20 4.53 7.11
N ASN A 415 -18.63 5.60 7.64
CA ASN A 415 -17.54 5.58 8.63
C ASN A 415 -16.42 4.59 8.27
N GLY A 416 -16.00 4.61 6.99
CA GLY A 416 -14.94 3.72 6.48
C GLY A 416 -15.41 2.32 6.06
N LYS A 417 -16.65 1.93 6.33
CA LYS A 417 -17.15 0.56 6.10
C LYS A 417 -17.40 0.20 4.64
N ARG A 418 -17.31 1.16 3.70
CA ARG A 418 -17.43 1.01 2.23
C ARG A 418 -18.78 0.54 1.69
N LEU A 419 -19.61 -0.11 2.50
CA LEU A 419 -20.86 -0.74 2.12
C LEU A 419 -22.08 0.09 2.58
N ARG A 420 -23.23 -0.20 1.98
CA ARG A 420 -24.53 0.32 2.41
C ARG A 420 -24.94 -0.28 3.76
N LYS A 421 -25.85 0.40 4.47
CA LYS A 421 -26.36 -0.02 5.78
C LYS A 421 -27.09 -1.37 5.71
N GLU A 422 -27.79 -1.64 4.61
CA GLU A 422 -28.51 -2.89 4.37
C GLU A 422 -27.55 -4.09 4.28
N ALA A 423 -26.41 -3.93 3.59
CA ALA A 423 -25.39 -4.96 3.51
C ALA A 423 -24.71 -5.21 4.87
N LEU A 424 -24.50 -4.16 5.65
CA LEU A 424 -23.90 -4.24 6.98
C LEU A 424 -24.85 -4.80 8.04
N ALA A 425 -26.16 -4.83 7.75
CA ALA A 425 -27.18 -5.41 8.63
C ALA A 425 -27.30 -6.93 8.49
N VAL A 426 -26.54 -7.58 7.60
CA VAL A 426 -26.50 -9.05 7.47
C VAL A 426 -25.33 -9.60 8.27
N THR A 427 -25.59 -10.61 9.12
CA THR A 427 -24.59 -11.20 10.02
C THR A 427 -24.39 -12.69 9.81
N VAL A 428 -23.17 -13.16 10.08
CA VAL A 428 -22.80 -14.57 10.22
C VAL A 428 -22.04 -14.71 11.54
N GLY A 429 -22.53 -15.52 12.46
CA GLY A 429 -21.94 -15.61 13.80
C GLY A 429 -21.94 -14.26 14.53
N GLU A 430 -23.05 -13.53 14.43
CA GLU A 430 -23.28 -12.20 15.04
C GLU A 430 -22.42 -11.06 14.50
N GLN A 431 -21.53 -11.32 13.54
CA GLN A 431 -20.67 -10.30 12.94
C GLN A 431 -21.07 -10.03 11.48
N ASN A 432 -21.01 -8.76 11.08
CA ASN A 432 -21.18 -8.39 9.68
C ASN A 432 -19.88 -8.57 8.86
N ILE A 433 -19.99 -8.54 7.54
CA ILE A 433 -18.86 -8.79 6.65
C ILE A 433 -17.69 -7.81 6.86
N HIS A 434 -17.97 -6.55 7.22
CA HIS A 434 -16.95 -5.54 7.48
C HIS A 434 -16.19 -5.84 8.78
N GLU A 435 -16.89 -6.20 9.84
CA GLU A 435 -16.29 -6.56 11.12
C GLU A 435 -15.37 -7.76 10.97
N VAL A 436 -15.86 -8.82 10.33
CA VAL A 436 -15.06 -10.02 10.06
C VAL A 436 -13.82 -9.72 9.20
N CYS A 437 -13.94 -8.85 8.18
CA CYS A 437 -12.80 -8.47 7.35
C CYS A 437 -11.80 -7.55 8.07
N ASN A 438 -12.18 -6.92 9.17
CA ASN A 438 -11.29 -6.09 9.99
C ASN A 438 -10.59 -6.88 11.10
N LEU A 439 -10.99 -8.12 11.35
CA LEU A 439 -10.23 -8.97 12.26
C LEU A 439 -8.81 -9.20 11.73
N PRO A 440 -7.78 -9.20 12.58
CA PRO A 440 -6.49 -9.75 12.22
C PRO A 440 -6.65 -11.19 11.71
N ILE A 441 -5.88 -11.58 10.69
CA ILE A 441 -6.00 -12.90 10.03
C ILE A 441 -5.92 -14.04 11.04
N ARG A 442 -5.12 -13.88 12.10
CA ARG A 442 -5.06 -14.85 13.23
C ARG A 442 -6.41 -15.00 13.91
N GLU A 443 -7.05 -13.91 14.30
CA GLU A 443 -8.36 -13.90 14.96
C GLU A 443 -9.47 -14.34 14.02
N LEU A 444 -9.37 -13.96 12.75
CA LEU A 444 -10.28 -14.43 11.70
C LEU A 444 -10.26 -15.94 11.57
N ARG A 445 -9.07 -16.57 11.58
CA ARG A 445 -8.93 -18.03 11.57
C ARG A 445 -9.60 -18.67 12.79
N ASP A 446 -9.41 -18.07 13.96
CA ASP A 446 -9.99 -18.58 15.21
C ASP A 446 -11.54 -18.38 15.22
N PHE A 447 -12.03 -17.24 14.72
CA PHE A 447 -13.47 -17.01 14.49
C PHE A 447 -14.08 -18.07 13.57
N LEU A 448 -13.47 -18.33 12.42
CA LEU A 448 -13.95 -19.32 11.45
C LEU A 448 -13.91 -20.75 12.01
N THR A 449 -12.97 -21.04 12.89
CA THR A 449 -12.83 -22.38 13.51
C THR A 449 -13.92 -22.60 14.55
N ASN A 450 -14.25 -21.57 15.32
CA ASN A 450 -15.22 -21.63 16.43
C ASN A 450 -16.65 -21.25 15.99
N LEU A 451 -16.87 -20.99 14.70
CA LEU A 451 -18.17 -20.56 14.17
C LEU A 451 -19.23 -21.64 14.39
N LYS A 452 -20.26 -21.31 15.17
CA LYS A 452 -21.40 -22.17 15.42
C LYS A 452 -22.51 -21.88 14.42
N LEU A 453 -22.90 -22.87 13.64
CA LEU A 453 -23.97 -22.77 12.64
C LEU A 453 -25.04 -23.83 12.91
N THR A 454 -26.26 -23.55 12.48
CA THR A 454 -27.31 -24.57 12.45
C THR A 454 -26.93 -25.67 11.44
N PRO A 455 -27.41 -26.93 11.60
CA PRO A 455 -27.07 -28.01 10.67
C PRO A 455 -27.32 -27.67 9.20
N MET A 456 -28.41 -26.98 8.90
CA MET A 456 -28.75 -26.52 7.55
C MET A 456 -27.73 -25.49 7.01
N LYS A 457 -27.42 -24.45 7.79
CA LYS A 457 -26.43 -23.42 7.42
C LYS A 457 -25.03 -24.01 7.28
N GLN A 458 -24.71 -25.02 8.11
CA GLN A 458 -23.43 -25.73 8.02
C GLN A 458 -23.33 -26.52 6.70
N GLN A 459 -24.36 -27.24 6.30
CA GLN A 459 -24.39 -27.98 5.04
C GLN A 459 -24.27 -27.07 3.82
N ILE A 460 -24.96 -25.91 3.83
CA ILE A 460 -24.89 -24.92 2.75
C ILE A 460 -23.50 -24.26 2.68
N GLY A 461 -22.92 -23.92 3.84
CA GLY A 461 -21.68 -23.17 3.94
C GLY A 461 -20.39 -23.98 3.89
N GLU A 462 -20.44 -25.32 4.00
CA GLU A 462 -19.29 -26.19 4.22
C GLU A 462 -18.18 -26.02 3.18
N LEU A 463 -18.52 -26.06 1.89
CA LEU A 463 -17.53 -25.91 0.80
C LEU A 463 -16.91 -24.51 0.81
N ILE A 464 -17.73 -23.48 1.03
CA ILE A 464 -17.28 -22.08 1.06
C ILE A 464 -16.34 -21.85 2.25
N LEU A 465 -16.71 -22.33 3.42
CA LEU A 465 -15.91 -22.21 4.64
C LEU A 465 -14.59 -22.98 4.52
N ARG A 466 -14.57 -24.14 3.87
CA ARG A 466 -13.36 -24.89 3.60
C ARG A 466 -12.37 -24.08 2.77
N GLU A 467 -12.83 -23.45 1.69
CA GLU A 467 -12.00 -22.59 0.84
C GLU A 467 -11.49 -21.36 1.59
N ILE A 468 -12.35 -20.69 2.36
CA ILE A 468 -11.94 -19.52 3.17
C ILE A 468 -10.88 -19.94 4.19
N LYS A 469 -11.11 -21.01 4.95
CA LYS A 469 -10.17 -21.53 5.95
C LYS A 469 -8.82 -21.89 5.36
N ALA A 470 -8.79 -22.53 4.20
CA ALA A 470 -7.56 -22.87 3.51
C ALA A 470 -6.78 -21.60 3.13
N ARG A 471 -7.40 -20.63 2.47
CA ARG A 471 -6.75 -19.37 2.04
C ARG A 471 -6.29 -18.52 3.22
N VAL A 472 -7.08 -18.43 4.29
CA VAL A 472 -6.70 -17.74 5.54
C VAL A 472 -5.50 -18.46 6.19
N GLY A 473 -5.48 -19.80 6.16
CA GLY A 473 -4.35 -20.61 6.62
C GLY A 473 -3.06 -20.28 5.88
N PHE A 474 -3.10 -20.17 4.55
CA PHE A 474 -1.91 -19.82 3.75
C PHE A 474 -1.37 -18.43 4.08
N LEU A 475 -2.23 -17.45 4.38
CA LEU A 475 -1.78 -16.13 4.83
C LEU A 475 -1.07 -16.21 6.19
N CYS A 476 -1.53 -17.06 7.10
CA CYS A 476 -0.83 -17.32 8.37
C CYS A 476 0.53 -17.99 8.13
N ASP A 477 0.58 -18.96 7.22
CA ASP A 477 1.79 -19.76 6.93
C ASP A 477 2.92 -18.91 6.31
N VAL A 478 2.58 -17.86 5.57
CA VAL A 478 3.57 -16.89 5.04
C VAL A 478 3.87 -15.73 6.01
N GLY A 479 3.41 -15.80 7.27
CA GLY A 479 3.71 -14.80 8.30
C GLY A 479 2.95 -13.47 8.15
N LEU A 480 1.75 -13.48 7.57
CA LEU A 480 0.88 -12.31 7.43
C LEU A 480 -0.32 -12.33 8.38
N ASP A 481 -0.21 -13.04 9.47
CA ASP A 481 -1.28 -13.28 10.44
C ASP A 481 -1.74 -12.03 11.20
N TYR A 482 -0.93 -10.96 11.17
CA TYR A 482 -1.24 -9.65 11.77
C TYR A 482 -2.03 -8.71 10.85
N LEU A 483 -2.10 -8.98 9.54
CA LEU A 483 -2.86 -8.16 8.60
C LEU A 483 -4.37 -8.36 8.75
N THR A 484 -5.14 -7.42 8.20
CA THR A 484 -6.59 -7.54 8.06
C THR A 484 -6.98 -7.66 6.58
N LEU A 485 -8.07 -8.33 6.26
CA LEU A 485 -8.57 -8.44 4.89
C LEU A 485 -9.01 -7.10 4.29
N SER A 486 -9.43 -6.16 5.13
CA SER A 486 -9.86 -4.82 4.73
C SER A 486 -8.70 -3.88 4.38
N ARG A 487 -7.44 -4.23 4.75
CA ARG A 487 -6.27 -3.39 4.52
C ARG A 487 -6.06 -3.12 3.03
N ALA A 488 -5.92 -1.83 2.69
CA ALA A 488 -5.71 -1.40 1.32
C ALA A 488 -4.33 -1.87 0.79
N THR A 489 -4.28 -2.41 -0.43
CA THR A 489 -3.02 -2.90 -1.04
C THR A 489 -1.97 -1.80 -1.23
N ALA A 490 -2.41 -0.56 -1.42
CA ALA A 490 -1.51 0.60 -1.54
C ALA A 490 -0.73 0.92 -0.25
N SER A 491 -1.17 0.42 0.91
CA SER A 491 -0.51 0.60 2.22
C SER A 491 0.44 -0.53 2.60
N LEU A 492 0.54 -1.55 1.74
CA LEU A 492 1.41 -2.70 1.97
C LEU A 492 2.85 -2.39 1.60
N SER A 493 3.79 -2.92 2.36
CA SER A 493 5.19 -2.98 1.94
C SER A 493 5.36 -3.92 0.73
N GLY A 494 6.48 -3.78 0.00
CA GLY A 494 6.78 -4.64 -1.15
C GLY A 494 6.79 -6.13 -0.77
N GLY A 495 7.40 -6.47 0.36
CA GLY A 495 7.45 -7.84 0.87
C GLY A 495 6.07 -8.37 1.31
N GLU A 496 5.22 -7.55 1.95
CA GLU A 496 3.84 -7.95 2.28
C GLU A 496 3.02 -8.25 1.03
N ALA A 497 3.10 -7.39 0.02
CA ALA A 497 2.38 -7.58 -1.26
C ALA A 497 2.85 -8.84 -1.98
N GLN A 498 4.14 -9.13 -2.00
CA GLN A 498 4.71 -10.32 -2.60
C GLN A 498 4.25 -11.60 -1.88
N ARG A 499 4.27 -11.62 -0.55
CA ARG A 499 3.79 -12.76 0.25
C ARG A 499 2.29 -13.00 0.11
N ILE A 500 1.47 -11.97 -0.05
CA ILE A 500 0.05 -12.11 -0.37
C ILE A 500 -0.12 -12.84 -1.71
N ARG A 501 0.65 -12.48 -2.74
CA ARG A 501 0.62 -13.18 -4.02
C ARG A 501 1.09 -14.62 -3.89
N LEU A 502 2.16 -14.86 -3.13
CA LEU A 502 2.64 -16.20 -2.86
C LEU A 502 1.55 -17.05 -2.19
N ALA A 503 0.90 -16.53 -1.14
CA ALA A 503 -0.20 -17.21 -0.46
C ALA A 503 -1.37 -17.50 -1.41
N THR A 504 -1.70 -16.57 -2.31
CA THR A 504 -2.75 -16.76 -3.33
C THR A 504 -2.37 -17.88 -4.31
N GLN A 505 -1.11 -17.94 -4.74
CA GLN A 505 -0.64 -18.98 -5.64
C GLN A 505 -0.58 -20.36 -4.98
N ILE A 506 -0.14 -20.44 -3.73
CA ILE A 506 -0.21 -21.67 -2.93
C ILE A 506 -1.68 -22.14 -2.85
N GLY A 507 -2.60 -21.22 -2.60
CA GLY A 507 -4.03 -21.47 -2.54
C GLY A 507 -4.67 -21.93 -3.84
N SER A 508 -4.03 -21.68 -5.00
CA SER A 508 -4.53 -22.15 -6.30
C SER A 508 -4.38 -23.65 -6.50
N GLY A 509 -3.51 -24.31 -5.73
CA GLY A 509 -3.27 -25.75 -5.81
C GLY A 509 -2.67 -26.23 -7.14
N LEU A 510 -2.02 -25.33 -7.90
CA LEU A 510 -1.40 -25.68 -9.17
C LEU A 510 -0.21 -26.63 -8.94
N VAL A 511 -0.07 -27.61 -9.83
CA VAL A 511 0.96 -28.66 -9.79
C VAL A 511 1.70 -28.70 -11.12
N GLY A 512 3.00 -28.99 -11.08
CA GLY A 512 3.83 -29.11 -12.30
C GLY A 512 4.15 -27.75 -12.94
N VAL A 513 4.18 -26.68 -12.16
CA VAL A 513 4.47 -25.30 -12.57
C VAL A 513 5.87 -24.89 -12.10
N ALA A 514 6.53 -23.99 -12.83
CA ALA A 514 7.72 -23.29 -12.36
C ALA A 514 7.33 -21.94 -11.72
N TYR A 515 7.54 -21.79 -10.43
CA TYR A 515 7.41 -20.51 -9.73
C TYR A 515 8.76 -19.82 -9.71
N ILE A 516 8.78 -18.57 -10.16
CA ILE A 516 9.97 -17.74 -10.17
C ILE A 516 9.75 -16.56 -9.21
N LEU A 517 10.52 -16.52 -8.13
CA LEU A 517 10.38 -15.57 -7.04
C LEU A 517 11.58 -14.65 -6.96
N ASP A 518 11.33 -13.36 -6.71
CA ASP A 518 12.35 -12.33 -6.54
C ASP A 518 12.46 -11.96 -5.06
N GLU A 519 13.52 -12.41 -4.40
CA GLU A 519 13.86 -12.07 -3.01
C GLU A 519 12.67 -12.17 -2.03
N PRO A 520 12.00 -13.32 -1.90
CA PRO A 520 10.80 -13.45 -1.08
C PRO A 520 11.04 -13.26 0.43
N SER A 521 12.29 -13.37 0.91
CA SER A 521 12.69 -13.13 2.31
C SER A 521 12.79 -11.64 2.69
N ILE A 522 12.60 -10.74 1.73
CA ILE A 522 12.81 -9.30 1.92
C ILE A 522 11.93 -8.73 3.06
N GLY A 523 12.53 -7.91 3.94
CA GLY A 523 11.82 -7.26 5.05
C GLY A 523 11.27 -8.25 6.10
N LEU A 524 11.75 -9.50 6.10
CA LEU A 524 11.36 -10.51 7.07
C LEU A 524 12.31 -10.55 8.25
N HIS A 525 11.74 -10.64 9.44
CA HIS A 525 12.48 -11.12 10.59
C HIS A 525 12.80 -12.62 10.43
N GLN A 526 13.91 -13.11 10.95
CA GLN A 526 14.34 -14.52 10.80
C GLN A 526 13.26 -15.52 11.21
N ARG A 527 12.49 -15.23 12.26
CA ARG A 527 11.32 -16.04 12.67
C ARG A 527 10.28 -16.22 11.55
N ASP A 528 10.02 -15.15 10.81
CA ASP A 528 9.01 -15.18 9.74
C ASP A 528 9.61 -15.80 8.45
N ASN A 529 10.95 -15.71 8.26
CA ASN A 529 11.66 -16.41 7.21
C ASN A 529 11.57 -17.93 7.35
N ASP A 530 11.66 -18.47 8.58
CA ASP A 530 11.46 -19.90 8.84
C ASP A 530 10.08 -20.38 8.39
N LYS A 531 9.01 -19.57 8.59
CA LYS A 531 7.66 -19.89 8.12
C LYS A 531 7.58 -19.87 6.57
N LEU A 532 8.19 -18.87 5.96
CA LEU A 532 8.26 -18.75 4.49
C LEU A 532 8.96 -19.97 3.87
N LEU A 533 10.11 -20.37 4.40
CA LEU A 533 10.86 -21.55 3.91
C LEU A 533 10.03 -22.83 4.01
N LYS A 534 9.27 -23.00 5.09
CA LYS A 534 8.36 -24.13 5.24
C LYS A 534 7.27 -24.12 4.16
N SER A 535 6.71 -22.94 3.86
CA SER A 535 5.68 -22.79 2.82
C SER A 535 6.23 -23.04 1.42
N LEU A 536 7.45 -22.57 1.11
CA LEU A 536 8.14 -22.85 -0.16
C LEU A 536 8.42 -24.33 -0.33
N LYS A 537 8.92 -25.02 0.72
CA LYS A 537 9.12 -26.47 0.69
C LYS A 537 7.80 -27.21 0.47
N GLY A 538 6.71 -26.78 1.12
CA GLY A 538 5.39 -27.34 0.89
C GLY A 538 4.93 -27.19 -0.55
N LEU A 539 5.17 -26.03 -1.18
CA LEU A 539 4.85 -25.80 -2.59
C LEU A 539 5.69 -26.67 -3.53
N ARG A 540 6.99 -26.87 -3.22
CA ARG A 540 7.86 -27.83 -3.93
C ARG A 540 7.33 -29.27 -3.82
N ASP A 541 6.96 -29.69 -2.62
CA ASP A 541 6.52 -31.07 -2.33
C ASP A 541 5.21 -31.43 -3.03
N LEU A 542 4.45 -30.42 -3.51
CA LEU A 542 3.32 -30.62 -4.42
C LEU A 542 3.74 -30.97 -5.86
N GLY A 543 5.04 -31.02 -6.18
CA GLY A 543 5.56 -31.31 -7.53
C GLY A 543 5.76 -30.06 -8.38
N ASN A 544 6.12 -28.95 -7.78
CA ASN A 544 6.43 -27.69 -8.46
C ASN A 544 7.94 -27.42 -8.45
N SER A 545 8.44 -26.77 -9.49
CA SER A 545 9.80 -26.26 -9.56
C SER A 545 9.83 -24.83 -9.01
N LEU A 546 10.72 -24.56 -8.05
CA LEU A 546 10.85 -23.24 -7.44
C LEU A 546 12.20 -22.66 -7.80
N LEU A 547 12.22 -21.53 -8.52
CA LEU A 547 13.41 -20.76 -8.83
C LEU A 547 13.34 -19.46 -8.01
N VAL A 548 14.25 -19.31 -7.06
CA VAL A 548 14.25 -18.19 -6.13
C VAL A 548 15.53 -17.38 -6.29
N VAL A 549 15.43 -16.13 -6.66
CA VAL A 549 16.55 -15.19 -6.59
C VAL A 549 16.70 -14.78 -5.13
N GLU A 550 17.83 -15.09 -4.49
CA GLU A 550 17.99 -14.87 -3.05
C GLU A 550 19.40 -14.56 -2.62
N HIS A 551 19.48 -13.87 -1.46
CA HIS A 551 20.72 -13.49 -0.81
C HIS A 551 20.80 -13.93 0.66
N ASP A 552 19.72 -14.48 1.20
CA ASP A 552 19.63 -14.94 2.60
C ASP A 552 20.38 -16.27 2.82
N GLU A 553 21.20 -16.33 3.87
CA GLU A 553 22.02 -17.52 4.20
C GLU A 553 21.14 -18.73 4.49
N ASP A 554 20.08 -18.56 5.30
CA ASP A 554 19.23 -19.68 5.72
C ASP A 554 18.43 -20.24 4.54
N THR A 555 17.99 -19.38 3.61
CA THR A 555 17.32 -19.79 2.37
C THR A 555 18.26 -20.58 1.45
N MET A 556 19.52 -20.13 1.29
CA MET A 556 20.51 -20.85 0.49
C MET A 556 20.84 -22.22 1.10
N LEU A 557 21.01 -22.29 2.42
CA LEU A 557 21.29 -23.55 3.13
C LEU A 557 20.10 -24.52 3.10
N ALA A 558 18.87 -24.00 2.96
CA ALA A 558 17.65 -24.78 2.87
C ALA A 558 17.30 -25.25 1.45
N ALA A 559 18.00 -24.73 0.43
CA ALA A 559 17.80 -25.04 -0.97
C ALA A 559 18.28 -26.46 -1.33
N ASP A 560 17.58 -27.09 -2.27
CA ASP A 560 18.01 -28.39 -2.84
C ASP A 560 19.16 -28.20 -3.84
N TRP A 561 19.18 -27.05 -4.53
CA TRP A 561 20.17 -26.70 -5.54
C TRP A 561 20.44 -25.20 -5.56
N ILE A 562 21.67 -24.81 -5.80
CA ILE A 562 22.08 -23.41 -5.89
C ILE A 562 22.81 -23.19 -7.22
N VAL A 563 22.53 -22.07 -7.87
CA VAL A 563 23.22 -21.58 -9.06
C VAL A 563 23.85 -20.24 -8.72
N ASP A 564 25.15 -20.15 -8.68
CA ASP A 564 25.92 -18.94 -8.39
C ASP A 564 26.38 -18.26 -9.67
N ILE A 565 25.93 -17.00 -9.88
CA ILE A 565 26.17 -16.23 -11.09
C ILE A 565 27.13 -15.08 -10.76
N GLY A 566 28.23 -14.99 -11.51
CA GLY A 566 29.25 -13.99 -11.26
C GLY A 566 30.33 -13.96 -12.36
N PRO A 567 31.60 -13.84 -11.97
CA PRO A 567 32.13 -13.60 -10.61
C PRO A 567 31.97 -12.17 -10.11
N GLY A 568 31.69 -11.20 -10.98
CA GLY A 568 31.50 -9.79 -10.66
C GLY A 568 30.11 -9.27 -10.99
N ALA A 569 29.99 -7.95 -11.07
CA ALA A 569 28.75 -7.24 -11.45
C ALA A 569 28.87 -6.65 -12.87
N GLY A 570 27.75 -6.38 -13.54
CA GLY A 570 27.71 -5.76 -14.86
C GLY A 570 28.52 -6.53 -15.90
N GLN A 571 29.49 -5.84 -16.54
CA GLN A 571 30.36 -6.45 -17.56
C GLN A 571 31.26 -7.57 -17.02
N HIS A 572 31.50 -7.62 -15.71
CA HIS A 572 32.32 -8.67 -15.08
C HIS A 572 31.47 -9.85 -14.56
N GLY A 573 30.12 -9.74 -14.68
CA GLY A 573 29.18 -10.78 -14.34
C GLY A 573 28.77 -11.67 -15.52
N GLY A 574 27.61 -12.29 -15.40
CA GLY A 574 26.91 -13.01 -16.46
C GLY A 574 27.46 -14.40 -16.78
N LYS A 575 28.29 -14.97 -15.92
CA LYS A 575 28.84 -16.35 -16.07
C LYS A 575 28.37 -17.24 -14.93
N LEU A 576 28.27 -18.52 -15.21
CA LEU A 576 28.09 -19.52 -14.18
C LEU A 576 29.41 -19.71 -13.43
N VAL A 577 29.41 -19.47 -12.12
CA VAL A 577 30.57 -19.66 -11.23
C VAL A 577 30.56 -21.06 -10.64
N ALA A 578 29.41 -21.46 -10.10
CA ALA A 578 29.22 -22.77 -9.52
C ALA A 578 27.73 -23.16 -9.56
N GLU A 579 27.44 -24.47 -9.68
CA GLU A 579 26.09 -25.02 -9.49
C GLU A 579 26.17 -26.33 -8.69
N GLY A 580 25.17 -26.60 -7.85
CA GLY A 580 25.13 -27.80 -7.04
C GLY A 580 24.41 -27.60 -5.71
N THR A 581 24.65 -28.49 -4.79
CA THR A 581 24.16 -28.36 -3.40
C THR A 581 24.91 -27.26 -2.66
N ALA A 582 24.40 -26.83 -1.50
CA ALA A 582 25.10 -25.86 -0.65
C ALA A 582 26.55 -26.31 -0.32
N ALA A 583 26.78 -27.61 -0.15
CA ALA A 583 28.11 -28.16 0.08
C ALA A 583 29.05 -27.99 -1.12
N ASP A 584 28.54 -28.16 -2.35
CA ASP A 584 29.31 -27.96 -3.58
C ASP A 584 29.70 -26.48 -3.75
N ILE A 585 28.79 -25.57 -3.48
CA ILE A 585 29.05 -24.11 -3.52
C ILE A 585 30.10 -23.71 -2.45
N MET A 586 29.99 -24.25 -1.22
CA MET A 586 30.98 -24.00 -0.16
C MET A 586 32.38 -24.54 -0.51
N ALA A 587 32.45 -25.62 -1.28
CA ALA A 587 33.72 -26.19 -1.72
C ALA A 587 34.38 -25.39 -2.87
N CYS A 588 33.61 -24.63 -3.63
CA CYS A 588 34.12 -23.81 -4.73
C CYS A 588 34.90 -22.61 -4.21
N LYS A 589 36.18 -22.49 -4.60
CA LYS A 589 37.06 -21.38 -4.20
C LYS A 589 36.83 -20.10 -4.98
N ASP A 590 36.24 -20.21 -6.16
CA ASP A 590 35.98 -19.06 -7.05
C ASP A 590 34.63 -18.40 -6.71
N SER A 591 33.81 -19.03 -5.88
CA SER A 591 32.51 -18.53 -5.44
C SER A 591 32.65 -17.62 -4.22
N ILE A 592 32.37 -16.34 -4.39
CA ILE A 592 32.29 -15.38 -3.27
C ILE A 592 31.15 -15.77 -2.32
N THR A 593 30.01 -16.21 -2.84
CA THR A 593 28.90 -16.75 -2.05
C THR A 593 29.36 -17.93 -1.23
N GLY A 594 30.08 -18.87 -1.85
CA GLY A 594 30.67 -20.04 -1.18
C GLY A 594 31.65 -19.68 -0.08
N ASP A 595 32.41 -18.58 -0.24
CA ASP A 595 33.31 -18.10 0.82
C ASP A 595 32.56 -17.65 2.08
N TYR A 596 31.41 -16.95 1.92
CA TYR A 596 30.59 -16.52 3.04
C TYR A 596 29.86 -17.72 3.69
N LEU A 597 29.24 -18.60 2.90
CA LEU A 597 28.57 -19.79 3.42
C LEU A 597 29.51 -20.73 4.17
N ALA A 598 30.73 -20.91 3.65
CA ALA A 598 31.77 -21.73 4.30
C ALA A 598 32.45 -21.02 5.50
N GLY A 599 32.13 -19.74 5.76
CA GLY A 599 32.76 -18.97 6.82
C GLY A 599 34.22 -18.56 6.54
N ARG A 600 34.73 -18.74 5.29
CA ARG A 600 36.02 -18.23 4.87
C ARG A 600 36.05 -16.70 4.84
N ARG A 601 34.91 -16.10 4.53
CA ARG A 601 34.63 -14.67 4.70
C ARG A 601 33.45 -14.49 5.65
N PHE A 602 33.46 -13.46 6.47
CA PHE A 602 32.35 -13.06 7.33
C PHE A 602 32.52 -11.60 7.76
N ILE A 603 31.41 -10.98 8.13
CA ILE A 603 31.41 -9.61 8.67
C ILE A 603 31.73 -9.68 10.17
N PRO A 604 32.85 -9.08 10.62
CA PRO A 604 33.29 -9.19 12.01
C PRO A 604 32.39 -8.34 12.93
N THR A 605 32.17 -8.84 14.14
CA THR A 605 31.56 -8.06 15.22
C THR A 605 32.58 -7.03 15.72
N PRO A 606 32.22 -5.75 15.90
CA PRO A 606 33.12 -4.74 16.47
C PRO A 606 33.60 -5.14 17.86
N SER A 607 34.90 -4.90 18.16
CA SER A 607 35.48 -5.15 19.48
C SER A 607 34.98 -4.13 20.52
N GLU A 608 34.72 -2.92 20.10
CA GLU A 608 34.25 -1.83 20.96
C GLU A 608 32.99 -1.19 20.36
N ARG A 609 32.06 -0.78 21.22
CA ARG A 609 30.85 -0.04 20.87
C ARG A 609 31.05 1.43 21.17
N LYS A 610 30.59 2.28 20.26
CA LYS A 610 30.64 3.73 20.45
C LYS A 610 29.63 4.14 21.52
N THR A 611 30.06 5.05 22.42
CA THR A 611 29.19 5.59 23.46
C THR A 611 28.33 6.74 22.95
N PRO A 612 27.05 6.84 23.33
CA PRO A 612 26.19 7.95 22.95
C PRO A 612 26.72 9.32 23.42
N THR A 613 26.56 10.34 22.58
CA THR A 613 26.90 11.73 22.91
C THR A 613 25.71 12.51 23.49
N GLY A 614 24.55 11.92 23.47
CA GLY A 614 23.27 12.48 23.96
C GLY A 614 22.12 11.58 23.62
N TRP A 615 20.91 12.05 23.87
CA TRP A 615 19.68 11.29 23.65
C TRP A 615 18.59 12.17 23.03
N ILE A 616 17.74 11.57 22.20
CA ILE A 616 16.43 12.06 21.79
C ILE A 616 15.41 11.16 22.47
N THR A 617 14.42 11.75 23.15
CA THR A 617 13.31 11.00 23.71
C THR A 617 12.03 11.31 22.95
N VAL A 618 11.41 10.28 22.39
CA VAL A 618 10.05 10.33 21.86
C VAL A 618 9.11 9.95 22.99
N LYS A 619 8.19 10.84 23.34
CA LYS A 619 7.21 10.68 24.41
C LYS A 619 5.83 10.34 23.86
N GLY A 620 5.17 9.38 24.49
CA GLY A 620 3.76 9.06 24.22
C GLY A 620 3.46 8.62 22.81
N ALA A 621 4.35 7.88 22.15
CA ALA A 621 4.15 7.41 20.77
C ALA A 621 2.98 6.42 20.68
N ARG A 622 1.91 6.76 19.90
CA ARG A 622 0.67 5.98 19.79
C ARG A 622 0.12 5.91 18.36
N GLU A 623 0.96 6.22 17.38
CA GLU A 623 0.58 6.09 15.97
C GLU A 623 0.40 4.63 15.57
N HIS A 624 -0.69 4.32 14.86
CA HIS A 624 -1.08 2.98 14.43
C HIS A 624 -1.18 1.99 15.59
N ASN A 625 -0.28 1.00 15.65
CA ASN A 625 -0.27 -0.03 16.68
C ASN A 625 0.60 0.28 17.91
N LEU A 626 1.26 1.42 17.95
CA LEU A 626 2.11 1.81 19.09
C LEU A 626 1.26 2.06 20.34
N LYS A 627 1.70 1.49 21.47
CA LYS A 627 0.93 1.46 22.73
C LYS A 627 1.36 2.55 23.72
N ASN A 628 1.35 3.82 23.27
CA ASN A 628 1.70 4.97 24.10
C ASN A 628 3.08 4.80 24.75
N ILE A 629 4.09 4.53 23.94
CA ILE A 629 5.44 4.20 24.40
C ILE A 629 6.35 5.42 24.45
N ASP A 630 7.24 5.43 25.43
CA ASP A 630 8.37 6.36 25.50
C ASP A 630 9.64 5.64 25.00
N VAL A 631 10.39 6.30 24.12
CA VAL A 631 11.57 5.69 23.47
C VAL A 631 12.74 6.65 23.49
N ASP A 632 13.85 6.22 24.11
CA ASP A 632 15.12 6.93 24.11
C ASP A 632 16.01 6.47 22.96
N ILE A 633 16.43 7.39 22.10
CA ILE A 633 17.26 7.15 20.92
C ILE A 633 18.61 7.81 21.12
N PRO A 634 19.72 7.07 21.09
CA PRO A 634 21.05 7.63 21.33
C PRO A 634 21.55 8.44 20.14
N LEU A 635 22.25 9.54 20.44
CA LEU A 635 22.88 10.41 19.45
C LEU A 635 24.36 10.07 19.20
N GLY A 636 24.83 10.30 17.96
CA GLY A 636 26.20 10.17 17.56
C GLY A 636 26.69 8.73 17.41
N VAL A 637 25.79 7.75 17.36
CA VAL A 637 26.08 6.32 17.26
C VAL A 637 25.26 5.67 16.15
N PHE A 638 25.61 4.43 15.82
CA PHE A 638 24.89 3.58 14.89
C PHE A 638 23.84 2.75 15.63
N THR A 639 22.56 3.09 15.45
CA THR A 639 21.41 2.44 16.12
C THR A 639 20.61 1.61 15.11
N CYS A 640 20.29 0.35 15.47
CA CYS A 640 19.34 -0.48 14.73
C CYS A 640 17.99 -0.52 15.46
N VAL A 641 16.91 -0.26 14.72
CA VAL A 641 15.54 -0.50 15.19
C VAL A 641 15.07 -1.82 14.60
N THR A 642 14.82 -2.78 15.48
CA THR A 642 14.58 -4.19 15.14
C THR A 642 13.21 -4.67 15.63
N GLY A 643 12.83 -5.90 15.32
CA GLY A 643 11.59 -6.54 15.74
C GLY A 643 10.89 -7.25 14.61
N VAL A 644 9.89 -8.05 14.91
CA VAL A 644 9.12 -8.82 13.93
C VAL A 644 8.38 -7.91 12.93
N SER A 645 7.94 -8.49 11.80
CA SER A 645 7.15 -7.75 10.81
C SER A 645 5.86 -7.23 11.45
N GLY A 646 5.52 -5.96 11.18
CA GLY A 646 4.33 -5.31 11.76
C GLY A 646 4.43 -4.89 13.22
N SER A 647 5.61 -4.95 13.88
CA SER A 647 5.78 -4.58 15.30
C SER A 647 5.71 -3.06 15.58
N GLY A 648 5.64 -2.20 14.56
CA GLY A 648 5.53 -0.74 14.73
C GLY A 648 6.82 0.05 14.44
N LYS A 649 7.88 -0.59 13.92
CA LYS A 649 9.17 0.06 13.60
C LYS A 649 9.02 1.31 12.71
N SER A 650 8.34 1.15 11.57
CA SER A 650 8.15 2.26 10.62
C SER A 650 7.22 3.34 11.18
N SER A 651 6.24 2.98 12.03
CA SER A 651 5.38 3.95 12.72
C SER A 651 6.20 4.83 13.67
N LEU A 652 7.12 4.24 14.45
CA LEU A 652 7.99 4.99 15.35
C LEU A 652 9.01 5.84 14.59
N VAL A 653 9.73 5.24 13.62
CA VAL A 653 10.88 5.88 12.98
C VAL A 653 10.44 6.82 11.84
N ASN A 654 9.59 6.35 10.92
CA ASN A 654 9.23 7.12 9.72
C ASN A 654 8.06 8.08 9.99
N GLU A 655 6.98 7.61 10.66
CA GLU A 655 5.79 8.43 10.84
C GLU A 655 5.95 9.44 11.98
N ILE A 656 6.57 9.08 13.10
CA ILE A 656 6.73 9.98 14.24
C ILE A 656 8.08 10.69 14.19
N LEU A 657 9.19 9.96 14.36
CA LEU A 657 10.51 10.57 14.54
C LEU A 657 10.96 11.37 13.33
N TYR A 658 10.96 10.76 12.13
CA TYR A 658 11.40 11.45 10.92
C TYR A 658 10.56 12.67 10.61
N LYS A 659 9.23 12.55 10.61
CA LYS A 659 8.34 13.65 10.25
C LYS A 659 8.43 14.81 11.25
N SER A 660 8.53 14.52 12.54
CA SER A 660 8.73 15.53 13.58
C SER A 660 10.06 16.26 13.44
N LEU A 661 11.17 15.50 13.23
CA LEU A 661 12.48 16.09 13.01
C LEU A 661 12.55 16.89 11.70
N ALA A 662 11.94 16.37 10.62
CA ALA A 662 11.88 17.07 9.34
C ALA A 662 11.12 18.41 9.46
N ARG A 663 10.03 18.42 10.21
CA ARG A 663 9.29 19.65 10.50
C ARG A 663 10.12 20.64 11.30
N LYS A 664 10.77 20.20 12.38
CA LYS A 664 11.53 21.05 13.30
C LYS A 664 12.87 21.53 12.71
N LEU A 665 13.64 20.63 12.10
CA LEU A 665 14.99 20.90 11.61
C LEU A 665 15.04 21.36 10.15
N ASN A 666 14.31 20.66 9.27
CA ASN A 666 14.34 20.92 7.82
C ASN A 666 13.24 21.90 7.40
N ARG A 667 12.38 22.36 8.31
CA ARG A 667 11.21 23.23 8.04
C ARG A 667 10.28 22.65 6.98
N ALA A 668 10.11 21.32 6.99
CA ALA A 668 9.25 20.59 6.05
C ALA A 668 7.79 20.78 6.43
N ARG A 669 7.11 21.75 5.82
CA ARG A 669 5.75 22.19 6.18
C ARG A 669 4.68 21.09 5.99
N ILE A 670 4.90 20.15 5.07
CA ILE A 670 3.92 19.12 4.71
C ILE A 670 4.08 17.84 5.56
N ALA A 671 5.18 17.69 6.29
CA ALA A 671 5.42 16.51 7.11
C ALA A 671 4.60 16.59 8.41
N LEU A 672 3.36 16.11 8.38
CA LEU A 672 2.55 15.94 9.59
C LEU A 672 3.04 14.69 10.34
N PRO A 673 3.54 14.81 11.57
CA PRO A 673 3.98 13.67 12.35
C PRO A 673 2.79 12.84 12.83
N GLY A 674 3.02 11.55 13.04
CA GLY A 674 2.08 10.64 13.67
C GLY A 674 1.81 11.02 15.14
N ASP A 675 0.81 10.38 15.73
CA ASP A 675 0.33 10.74 17.08
C ASP A 675 1.35 10.42 18.17
N HIS A 676 1.79 11.45 18.88
CA HIS A 676 2.75 11.42 19.99
C HIS A 676 2.61 12.69 20.83
N ASP A 677 3.18 12.70 22.04
CA ASP A 677 3.11 13.90 22.90
C ASP A 677 4.17 14.92 22.50
N GLU A 678 5.46 14.59 22.60
CA GLU A 678 6.57 15.50 22.26
C GLU A 678 7.86 14.74 21.92
N ILE A 679 8.82 15.44 21.28
CA ILE A 679 10.19 14.97 21.08
C ILE A 679 11.18 15.92 21.74
N ILE A 680 11.93 15.41 22.70
CA ILE A 680 12.91 16.13 23.53
C ILE A 680 14.33 15.84 23.04
N GLY A 681 15.27 16.79 23.21
CA GLY A 681 16.70 16.59 22.93
C GLY A 681 17.12 16.86 21.49
N THR A 682 16.31 17.60 20.73
CA THR A 682 16.57 17.91 19.32
C THR A 682 17.52 19.07 19.09
N GLU A 683 17.91 19.83 20.13
CA GLU A 683 18.69 21.08 20.06
C GLU A 683 20.13 20.85 19.58
N LYS A 684 20.63 19.62 19.70
CA LYS A 684 21.98 19.24 19.27
C LYS A 684 22.08 18.89 17.79
N LEU A 685 20.95 18.87 17.09
CA LEU A 685 20.82 18.43 15.70
C LEU A 685 20.66 19.61 14.75
N ASP A 686 21.17 19.46 13.53
CA ASP A 686 21.06 20.48 12.47
C ASP A 686 20.07 20.08 11.37
N LYS A 687 19.97 18.81 11.02
CA LYS A 687 19.06 18.30 9.98
C LYS A 687 18.78 16.81 10.13
N VAL A 688 17.72 16.34 9.49
CA VAL A 688 17.40 14.93 9.32
C VAL A 688 17.33 14.58 7.83
N ILE A 689 17.84 13.42 7.49
CA ILE A 689 17.86 12.89 6.11
C ILE A 689 17.29 11.48 6.14
N ASN A 690 16.21 11.28 5.36
CA ASN A 690 15.62 9.96 5.16
C ASN A 690 16.12 9.35 3.85
N ILE A 691 16.65 8.14 3.93
CA ILE A 691 17.17 7.36 2.80
C ILE A 691 16.32 6.11 2.67
N ASP A 692 15.19 6.26 2.00
CA ASP A 692 14.22 5.20 1.73
C ASP A 692 14.39 4.59 0.33
N GLN A 693 13.63 3.54 0.06
CA GLN A 693 13.62 2.81 -1.22
C GLN A 693 12.79 3.51 -2.32
N SER A 694 12.23 4.70 -2.06
CA SER A 694 11.46 5.43 -3.06
C SER A 694 12.34 5.83 -4.26
N PRO A 695 11.79 5.84 -5.49
CA PRO A 695 12.54 6.22 -6.69
C PRO A 695 13.20 7.60 -6.57
N ILE A 696 14.41 7.76 -7.10
CA ILE A 696 15.12 9.05 -7.15
C ILE A 696 14.48 10.08 -8.08
N GLY A 697 13.41 9.71 -8.76
CA GLY A 697 12.60 10.58 -9.61
C GLY A 697 11.46 9.81 -10.27
N LYS A 698 10.43 10.55 -10.67
CA LYS A 698 9.19 9.96 -11.24
C LYS A 698 9.19 9.89 -12.78
N THR A 699 10.22 10.37 -13.42
CA THR A 699 10.30 10.44 -14.89
C THR A 699 11.57 9.77 -15.41
N PRO A 700 11.58 9.29 -16.66
CA PRO A 700 12.77 8.70 -17.29
C PRO A 700 13.96 9.66 -17.43
N ARG A 701 13.75 10.97 -17.22
CA ARG A 701 14.82 12.00 -17.23
C ARG A 701 15.65 12.01 -15.96
N SER A 702 15.06 11.57 -14.85
CA SER A 702 15.81 11.41 -13.61
C SER A 702 16.74 10.22 -13.74
N ASN A 703 18.01 10.39 -13.35
CA ASN A 703 19.03 9.35 -13.41
C ASN A 703 20.09 9.58 -12.31
N PRO A 704 21.02 8.66 -12.05
CA PRO A 704 22.05 8.81 -11.04
C PRO A 704 22.88 10.07 -11.19
N ALA A 705 23.28 10.43 -12.44
CA ALA A 705 24.06 11.64 -12.66
C ALA A 705 23.33 12.94 -12.34
N THR A 706 22.03 13.01 -12.62
CA THR A 706 21.21 14.18 -12.27
C THR A 706 20.96 14.28 -10.78
N TYR A 707 20.70 13.15 -10.11
CA TYR A 707 20.38 13.13 -8.68
C TYR A 707 21.59 13.49 -7.81
N THR A 708 22.78 12.98 -8.13
CA THR A 708 24.03 13.31 -7.44
C THR A 708 24.55 14.73 -7.77
N GLY A 709 23.92 15.40 -8.75
CA GLY A 709 24.35 16.70 -9.25
C GLY A 709 25.65 16.69 -10.05
N VAL A 710 26.20 15.51 -10.40
CA VAL A 710 27.39 15.40 -11.23
C VAL A 710 27.10 15.80 -12.68
N PHE A 711 25.87 15.61 -13.14
CA PHE A 711 25.47 15.99 -14.50
C PHE A 711 25.57 17.49 -14.77
N ASP A 712 25.33 18.33 -13.78
CA ASP A 712 25.53 19.78 -13.93
C ASP A 712 26.98 20.16 -14.20
N MET A 713 27.92 19.47 -13.54
CA MET A 713 29.35 19.66 -13.76
C MET A 713 29.80 19.11 -15.14
N ILE A 714 29.21 17.98 -15.56
CA ILE A 714 29.47 17.40 -16.89
C ILE A 714 28.98 18.36 -17.99
N ARG A 715 27.80 18.97 -17.84
CA ARG A 715 27.27 19.97 -18.78
C ARG A 715 28.17 21.21 -18.88
N ASP A 716 28.70 21.67 -17.74
CA ASP A 716 29.65 22.78 -17.71
C ASP A 716 30.94 22.41 -18.42
N LEU A 717 31.44 21.18 -18.24
CA LEU A 717 32.60 20.67 -18.92
C LEU A 717 32.41 20.67 -20.46
N PHE A 718 31.28 20.12 -20.93
CA PHE A 718 30.94 20.08 -22.36
C PHE A 718 30.80 21.47 -22.97
N ALA A 719 30.16 22.42 -22.26
CA ALA A 719 30.06 23.81 -22.71
C ALA A 719 31.42 24.50 -22.87
N ASN A 720 32.44 24.00 -22.18
CA ASN A 720 33.81 24.53 -22.25
C ASN A 720 34.73 23.82 -23.28
N THR A 721 34.26 22.82 -23.99
CA THR A 721 34.97 22.16 -25.08
C THR A 721 35.14 23.11 -26.26
N THR A 722 36.20 22.89 -27.09
CA THR A 722 36.51 23.72 -28.25
C THR A 722 35.37 23.76 -29.24
N GLU A 723 34.79 22.60 -29.56
CA GLU A 723 33.64 22.48 -30.50
C GLU A 723 32.40 23.23 -30.00
N ALA A 724 32.10 23.15 -28.70
CA ALA A 724 30.98 23.85 -28.10
C ALA A 724 31.18 25.37 -28.15
N LYS A 725 32.38 25.87 -27.83
CA LYS A 725 32.70 27.30 -27.88
C LYS A 725 32.63 27.86 -29.30
N VAL A 726 33.16 27.16 -30.28
CA VAL A 726 33.11 27.56 -31.70
C VAL A 726 31.69 27.72 -32.20
N ARG A 727 30.76 26.86 -31.72
CA ARG A 727 29.32 26.88 -32.09
C ARG A 727 28.47 27.74 -31.14
N GLY A 728 29.05 28.38 -30.14
CA GLY A 728 28.32 29.18 -29.18
C GLY A 728 27.36 28.37 -28.29
N PHE A 729 27.65 27.09 -28.05
CA PHE A 729 26.85 26.22 -27.21
C PHE A 729 27.08 26.55 -25.75
N ASN A 730 26.01 26.89 -25.03
CA ASN A 730 26.04 27.12 -23.60
C ASN A 730 25.63 25.85 -22.83
N LYS A 731 25.76 25.87 -21.50
CA LYS A 731 25.36 24.76 -20.59
C LYS A 731 23.95 24.23 -20.84
N GLY A 732 23.02 25.13 -21.24
CA GLY A 732 21.62 24.75 -21.53
C GLY A 732 21.47 23.81 -22.72
N ARG A 733 22.42 23.91 -23.73
CA ARG A 733 22.42 23.06 -24.91
C ARG A 733 22.61 21.58 -24.57
N PHE A 734 23.35 21.29 -23.53
CA PHE A 734 23.68 19.94 -23.07
C PHE A 734 22.65 19.42 -22.03
N SER A 735 21.53 20.11 -21.88
CA SER A 735 20.39 19.67 -21.03
C SER A 735 19.32 19.00 -21.87
N PHE A 736 18.95 17.76 -21.52
CA PHE A 736 17.80 17.09 -22.13
C PHE A 736 16.43 17.62 -21.60
N ASN A 737 16.43 18.50 -20.61
CA ASN A 737 15.21 19.14 -20.09
C ASN A 737 14.85 20.45 -20.82
N VAL A 738 15.83 21.10 -21.45
CA VAL A 738 15.68 22.42 -22.07
C VAL A 738 15.63 22.29 -23.59
N LYS A 739 14.77 23.08 -24.25
CA LYS A 739 14.71 23.18 -25.71
C LYS A 739 16.05 23.64 -26.30
N GLY A 740 16.36 23.19 -27.50
CA GLY A 740 17.52 23.59 -28.30
C GLY A 740 18.58 22.50 -28.46
N GLY A 741 18.88 21.71 -27.41
CA GLY A 741 19.86 20.61 -27.51
C GLY A 741 19.26 19.21 -27.46
N ARG A 742 18.04 19.07 -26.88
CA ARG A 742 17.34 17.80 -26.76
C ARG A 742 16.65 17.38 -28.06
N CYS A 743 16.38 16.11 -28.18
CA CYS A 743 15.45 15.60 -29.19
C CYS A 743 14.02 16.09 -28.91
N GLU A 744 13.42 16.81 -29.86
CA GLU A 744 12.08 17.37 -29.64
C GLU A 744 10.96 16.33 -29.85
N ALA A 745 11.20 15.21 -30.55
CA ALA A 745 10.22 14.13 -30.71
C ALA A 745 9.92 13.46 -29.36
N CYS A 746 10.93 13.05 -28.63
CA CYS A 746 10.77 12.48 -27.27
C CYS A 746 10.92 13.52 -26.15
N LYS A 747 11.12 14.80 -26.47
CA LYS A 747 11.33 15.90 -25.52
C LYS A 747 12.46 15.62 -24.51
N GLY A 748 13.45 14.80 -24.88
CA GLY A 748 14.59 14.45 -24.07
C GLY A 748 14.40 13.19 -23.20
N ASP A 749 13.30 12.49 -23.29
CA ASP A 749 13.06 11.24 -22.55
C ASP A 749 13.89 10.06 -23.09
N GLY A 750 14.21 10.09 -24.40
CA GLY A 750 14.88 8.99 -25.10
C GLY A 750 13.94 7.85 -25.48
N ILE A 751 12.78 7.78 -24.83
CA ILE A 751 11.73 6.78 -25.02
C ILE A 751 10.38 7.48 -25.28
N ILE A 752 9.48 6.78 -25.92
CA ILE A 752 8.09 7.22 -26.15
C ILE A 752 7.20 6.29 -25.34
N LYS A 753 6.38 6.87 -24.48
CA LYS A 753 5.35 6.14 -23.74
C LYS A 753 4.13 5.98 -24.63
N ILE A 754 3.70 4.76 -24.84
CA ILE A 754 2.45 4.43 -25.53
C ILE A 754 1.46 3.99 -24.43
N GLU A 755 0.45 4.83 -24.19
CA GLU A 755 -0.58 4.53 -23.19
C GLU A 755 -1.57 3.50 -23.74
N MET A 756 -1.71 2.41 -23.02
CA MET A 756 -2.60 1.30 -23.35
C MET A 756 -3.75 1.30 -22.34
N ASN A 757 -4.97 1.68 -22.74
CA ASN A 757 -6.11 1.90 -21.86
C ASN A 757 -6.48 0.73 -20.93
N PHE A 758 -6.19 -0.52 -21.32
CA PHE A 758 -6.51 -1.73 -20.54
C PHE A 758 -5.30 -2.62 -20.25
N LEU A 759 -4.11 -2.25 -20.75
CA LEU A 759 -2.86 -2.98 -20.59
C LEU A 759 -1.80 -2.07 -19.95
N PRO A 760 -0.71 -2.62 -19.40
CA PRO A 760 0.42 -1.81 -18.96
C PRO A 760 0.96 -0.94 -20.10
N ASP A 761 1.35 0.28 -19.77
CA ASP A 761 1.96 1.21 -20.73
C ASP A 761 3.23 0.62 -21.34
N VAL A 762 3.40 0.76 -22.65
CA VAL A 762 4.59 0.30 -23.38
C VAL A 762 5.54 1.45 -23.58
N TYR A 763 6.81 1.21 -23.30
CA TYR A 763 7.91 2.18 -23.51
C TYR A 763 8.81 1.70 -24.64
N VAL A 764 8.86 2.48 -25.74
CA VAL A 764 9.71 2.16 -26.90
C VAL A 764 10.81 3.21 -27.07
N PRO A 765 12.01 2.84 -27.54
CA PRO A 765 13.04 3.81 -27.88
C PRO A 765 12.53 4.81 -28.92
N CYS A 766 12.89 6.08 -28.76
CA CYS A 766 12.52 7.11 -29.73
C CYS A 766 13.23 6.87 -31.07
N GLU A 767 12.50 6.64 -32.14
CA GLU A 767 13.04 6.38 -33.48
C GLU A 767 13.89 7.53 -34.00
N VAL A 768 13.54 8.79 -33.69
CA VAL A 768 14.26 9.99 -34.19
C VAL A 768 15.65 10.12 -33.62
N CYS A 769 15.83 9.85 -32.33
CA CYS A 769 17.15 9.95 -31.68
C CYS A 769 17.78 8.60 -31.36
N GLY A 770 17.12 7.49 -31.64
CA GLY A 770 17.61 6.15 -31.32
C GLY A 770 17.91 5.98 -29.82
N GLY A 771 17.06 6.55 -28.93
CA GLY A 771 17.28 6.52 -27.48
C GLY A 771 18.28 7.56 -26.95
N LYS A 772 19.01 8.30 -27.79
CA LYS A 772 20.11 9.17 -27.41
C LYS A 772 19.72 10.48 -26.70
N ARG A 773 18.43 10.83 -26.60
CA ARG A 773 17.89 12.02 -25.90
C ARG A 773 18.21 13.37 -26.51
N TYR A 774 19.27 13.51 -27.32
CA TYR A 774 19.77 14.76 -27.89
C TYR A 774 19.58 14.81 -29.42
N ASN A 775 19.64 16.02 -29.97
CA ASN A 775 19.71 16.21 -31.40
C ASN A 775 21.16 15.96 -31.93
N ARG A 776 21.29 15.78 -33.23
CA ARG A 776 22.56 15.43 -33.89
C ARG A 776 23.67 16.46 -33.63
N GLU A 777 23.33 17.75 -33.70
CA GLU A 777 24.32 18.84 -33.53
C GLU A 777 24.90 18.85 -32.11
N THR A 778 24.14 18.59 -31.09
CA THR A 778 24.62 18.52 -29.70
C THR A 778 25.55 17.34 -29.49
N LEU A 779 25.32 16.22 -30.19
CA LEU A 779 26.12 15.01 -30.10
C LEU A 779 27.48 15.13 -30.85
N GLU A 780 27.70 16.17 -31.66
CA GLU A 780 28.98 16.42 -32.31
C GLU A 780 30.01 17.01 -31.36
N ALA A 781 29.60 17.68 -30.28
CA ALA A 781 30.53 18.16 -29.28
C ALA A 781 31.06 16.99 -28.42
N THR A 782 32.38 16.84 -28.36
CA THR A 782 33.03 15.72 -27.68
C THR A 782 34.00 16.17 -26.60
N TYR A 783 34.16 15.31 -25.57
CA TYR A 783 35.23 15.43 -24.57
C TYR A 783 35.96 14.09 -24.50
N LYS A 784 37.31 14.11 -24.74
CA LYS A 784 38.13 12.89 -24.86
C LYS A 784 37.53 11.87 -25.85
N GLY A 785 36.95 12.34 -26.97
CA GLY A 785 36.39 11.51 -28.01
C GLY A 785 35.00 10.92 -27.71
N LYS A 786 34.39 11.29 -26.62
CA LYS A 786 33.01 10.85 -26.22
C LYS A 786 32.06 12.03 -26.24
N ASN A 787 30.88 11.86 -26.82
CA ASN A 787 29.78 12.83 -26.72
C ASN A 787 29.02 12.70 -25.38
N ILE A 788 28.12 13.65 -25.10
CA ILE A 788 27.41 13.69 -23.84
C ILE A 788 26.50 12.47 -23.60
N TYR A 789 25.90 11.88 -24.62
CA TYR A 789 25.15 10.66 -24.52
C TYR A 789 26.04 9.47 -24.15
N GLU A 790 27.20 9.31 -24.85
CA GLU A 790 28.14 8.24 -24.57
C GLU A 790 28.70 8.34 -23.15
N VAL A 791 28.87 9.55 -22.64
CA VAL A 791 29.24 9.76 -21.23
C VAL A 791 28.13 9.34 -20.27
N LEU A 792 26.88 9.61 -20.59
CA LEU A 792 25.74 9.13 -19.77
C LEU A 792 25.57 7.61 -19.88
N ASP A 793 25.98 7.01 -21.00
CA ASP A 793 25.89 5.55 -21.21
C ASP A 793 27.08 4.79 -20.58
N MET A 794 28.11 5.48 -20.10
CA MET A 794 29.18 4.88 -19.33
C MET A 794 28.69 4.32 -18.00
N THR A 795 29.23 3.19 -17.61
CA THR A 795 29.10 2.70 -16.23
C THR A 795 29.89 3.60 -15.27
N VAL A 796 29.52 3.55 -13.99
CA VAL A 796 30.25 4.28 -12.93
C VAL A 796 31.73 3.87 -12.93
N GLU A 797 32.04 2.57 -13.12
CA GLU A 797 33.39 2.04 -13.17
C GLU A 797 34.21 2.64 -14.31
N GLU A 798 33.66 2.76 -15.51
CA GLU A 798 34.29 3.37 -16.68
C GLU A 798 34.48 4.89 -16.51
N ALA A 799 33.51 5.54 -15.84
CA ALA A 799 33.51 6.99 -15.66
C ALA A 799 34.58 7.48 -14.66
N VAL A 800 34.93 6.69 -13.64
CA VAL A 800 35.95 7.05 -12.64
C VAL A 800 37.33 7.35 -13.32
N PRO A 801 37.93 6.47 -14.14
CA PRO A 801 39.17 6.75 -14.82
C PRO A 801 39.00 7.81 -15.93
N PHE A 802 37.87 7.87 -16.61
CA PHE A 802 37.60 8.86 -17.65
C PHE A 802 37.70 10.30 -17.12
N PHE A 803 37.14 10.56 -15.94
CA PHE A 803 37.16 11.86 -15.26
C PHE A 803 38.35 12.04 -14.29
N SER A 804 39.39 11.21 -14.37
CA SER A 804 40.56 11.28 -13.47
C SER A 804 41.21 12.67 -13.37
N SER A 805 41.18 13.45 -14.45
CA SER A 805 41.72 14.80 -14.50
C SER A 805 40.81 15.90 -13.95
N ILE A 806 39.57 15.56 -13.51
CA ILE A 806 38.58 16.51 -12.98
C ILE A 806 38.16 16.07 -11.60
N PRO A 807 38.85 16.47 -10.51
CA PRO A 807 38.64 15.97 -9.17
C PRO A 807 37.19 16.17 -8.66
N SER A 808 36.55 17.27 -9.03
CA SER A 808 35.18 17.59 -8.60
C SER A 808 34.13 16.63 -9.18
N ILE A 809 34.27 16.18 -10.42
CA ILE A 809 33.40 15.18 -11.06
C ILE A 809 33.75 13.79 -10.53
N ARG A 810 35.06 13.47 -10.51
CA ARG A 810 35.56 12.17 -10.07
C ARG A 810 35.09 11.82 -8.66
N SER A 811 35.25 12.73 -7.69
CA SER A 811 34.85 12.50 -6.31
C SER A 811 33.36 12.10 -6.14
N LYS A 812 32.46 12.72 -6.91
CA LYS A 812 31.05 12.35 -6.88
C LYS A 812 30.74 11.01 -7.52
N ILE A 813 31.49 10.63 -8.56
CA ILE A 813 31.33 9.33 -9.22
C ILE A 813 31.93 8.23 -8.34
N GLU A 814 33.07 8.52 -7.65
CA GLU A 814 33.69 7.58 -6.71
C GLU A 814 32.73 7.19 -5.57
N THR A 815 31.91 8.12 -5.06
CA THR A 815 30.91 7.76 -4.02
C THR A 815 29.87 6.75 -4.54
N LEU A 816 29.48 6.81 -5.83
CA LEU A 816 28.62 5.79 -6.44
C LEU A 816 29.32 4.42 -6.50
N ASN A 817 30.63 4.41 -6.76
CA ASN A 817 31.41 3.18 -6.76
C ASN A 817 31.54 2.59 -5.34
N GLU A 818 31.80 3.44 -4.33
CA GLU A 818 31.91 3.03 -2.92
C GLU A 818 30.65 2.33 -2.40
N VAL A 819 29.46 2.78 -2.82
CA VAL A 819 28.18 2.15 -2.43
C VAL A 819 27.85 0.88 -3.22
N GLY A 820 28.77 0.40 -4.08
CA GLY A 820 28.58 -0.84 -4.83
C GLY A 820 27.74 -0.71 -6.10
N LEU A 821 27.68 0.47 -6.70
CA LEU A 821 26.96 0.74 -7.96
C LEU A 821 27.90 0.87 -9.16
N SER A 822 29.06 0.21 -9.15
CA SER A 822 30.08 0.24 -10.22
C SER A 822 29.50 -0.10 -11.60
N TYR A 823 28.58 -1.04 -11.66
CA TYR A 823 27.96 -1.54 -12.88
C TYR A 823 26.88 -0.62 -13.47
N LEU A 824 26.37 0.33 -12.68
CA LEU A 824 25.26 1.18 -13.08
C LEU A 824 25.71 2.25 -14.07
N LYS A 825 24.94 2.49 -15.13
CA LYS A 825 25.19 3.59 -16.07
C LYS A 825 24.84 4.93 -15.43
N LEU A 826 25.63 5.97 -15.68
CA LEU A 826 25.38 7.33 -15.17
C LEU A 826 24.01 7.88 -15.59
N GLY A 827 23.55 7.58 -16.80
CA GLY A 827 22.28 8.00 -17.38
C GLY A 827 21.13 7.01 -17.21
N HIS A 828 21.28 5.96 -16.37
CA HIS A 828 20.25 4.94 -16.18
C HIS A 828 18.93 5.55 -15.69
N PRO A 829 17.78 5.29 -16.33
CA PRO A 829 16.50 5.90 -15.93
C PRO A 829 16.10 5.51 -14.50
N SER A 830 15.63 6.48 -13.73
CA SER A 830 15.18 6.23 -12.34
C SER A 830 14.00 5.25 -12.23
N THR A 831 13.20 5.13 -13.28
CA THR A 831 12.03 4.26 -13.35
C THR A 831 12.36 2.79 -13.46
N SER A 832 13.60 2.45 -13.89
CA SER A 832 14.09 1.09 -14.03
C SER A 832 15.02 0.64 -12.89
N LEU A 833 15.39 1.57 -11.99
CA LEU A 833 16.18 1.23 -10.81
C LEU A 833 15.36 0.37 -9.83
N SER A 834 16.00 -0.62 -9.22
CA SER A 834 15.46 -1.29 -8.05
C SER A 834 15.39 -0.35 -6.83
N GLY A 835 14.54 -0.68 -5.84
CA GLY A 835 14.44 0.11 -4.60
C GLY A 835 15.80 0.25 -3.90
N GLY A 836 16.56 -0.83 -3.80
CA GLY A 836 17.90 -0.83 -3.20
C GLY A 836 18.93 -0.02 -3.99
N GLU A 837 18.89 -0.04 -5.33
CA GLU A 837 19.75 0.82 -6.15
C GLU A 837 19.41 2.30 -5.96
N ALA A 838 18.14 2.67 -5.96
CA ALA A 838 17.68 4.03 -5.71
C ALA A 838 18.15 4.52 -4.33
N GLN A 839 18.04 3.70 -3.30
CA GLN A 839 18.49 3.99 -1.95
C GLN A 839 20.01 4.20 -1.89
N ARG A 840 20.80 3.36 -2.57
CA ARG A 840 22.26 3.51 -2.66
C ARG A 840 22.70 4.78 -3.42
N VAL A 841 21.96 5.20 -4.47
CA VAL A 841 22.21 6.49 -5.14
C VAL A 841 21.97 7.65 -4.17
N LYS A 842 20.92 7.60 -3.34
CA LYS A 842 20.66 8.60 -2.29
C LYS A 842 21.80 8.63 -1.28
N LEU A 843 22.24 7.46 -0.81
CA LEU A 843 23.37 7.30 0.12
C LEU A 843 24.66 7.89 -0.46
N ALA A 844 25.00 7.58 -1.72
CA ALA A 844 26.17 8.14 -2.40
C ALA A 844 26.11 9.67 -2.48
N THR A 845 24.94 10.23 -2.69
CA THR A 845 24.75 11.70 -2.72
C THR A 845 25.08 12.32 -1.37
N GLU A 846 24.66 11.70 -0.28
CA GLU A 846 24.97 12.21 1.07
C GLU A 846 26.46 12.02 1.43
N LEU A 847 27.08 10.92 1.02
CA LEU A 847 28.53 10.71 1.16
C LEU A 847 29.38 11.78 0.46
N SER A 848 28.88 12.33 -0.66
CA SER A 848 29.58 13.38 -1.41
C SER A 848 29.54 14.75 -0.73
N LYS A 849 28.75 14.94 0.34
CA LYS A 849 28.58 16.19 1.07
C LYS A 849 29.49 16.24 2.29
N ARG A 850 29.87 17.45 2.69
CA ARG A 850 30.64 17.65 3.92
C ARG A 850 29.77 17.34 5.13
N SER A 851 30.21 16.47 6.01
CA SER A 851 29.57 16.13 7.26
C SER A 851 29.65 17.29 8.27
N THR A 852 28.56 17.51 9.02
CA THR A 852 28.52 18.47 10.14
C THR A 852 28.71 17.79 11.49
N GLY A 853 28.61 16.46 11.53
CA GLY A 853 28.65 15.68 12.78
C GLY A 853 27.37 15.81 13.63
N LYS A 854 26.32 16.45 13.12
CA LYS A 854 25.04 16.71 13.82
C LYS A 854 23.82 16.29 13.01
N THR A 855 24.03 15.54 11.94
CA THR A 855 22.96 15.09 11.06
C THR A 855 22.40 13.76 11.56
N VAL A 856 21.05 13.61 11.53
CA VAL A 856 20.39 12.33 11.70
C VAL A 856 20.13 11.69 10.34
N TYR A 857 20.70 10.52 10.12
CA TYR A 857 20.42 9.69 8.94
C TYR A 857 19.45 8.58 9.34
N ILE A 858 18.32 8.48 8.66
CA ILE A 858 17.33 7.41 8.83
C ILE A 858 17.34 6.56 7.57
N LEU A 859 17.54 5.26 7.74
CA LEU A 859 17.53 4.29 6.63
C LEU A 859 16.50 3.20 6.92
N ASP A 860 15.72 2.84 5.90
CA ASP A 860 14.70 1.78 5.99
C ASP A 860 15.15 0.59 5.15
N GLU A 861 15.45 -0.53 5.82
CA GLU A 861 15.90 -1.81 5.24
C GLU A 861 16.98 -1.65 4.13
N PRO A 862 18.13 -1.02 4.41
CA PRO A 862 19.11 -0.71 3.37
C PRO A 862 19.86 -1.94 2.82
N THR A 863 19.69 -3.12 3.41
CA THR A 863 20.30 -4.38 2.91
C THR A 863 19.45 -5.09 1.86
N THR A 864 18.27 -4.55 1.53
CA THR A 864 17.37 -5.11 0.54
C THR A 864 18.08 -5.35 -0.80
N GLY A 865 18.04 -6.58 -1.30
CA GLY A 865 18.67 -6.97 -2.58
C GLY A 865 20.20 -6.98 -2.59
N LEU A 866 20.85 -7.01 -1.42
CA LEU A 866 22.30 -7.00 -1.30
C LEU A 866 22.87 -8.38 -0.99
N HIS A 867 23.86 -8.76 -1.77
CA HIS A 867 24.74 -9.88 -1.43
C HIS A 867 25.62 -9.54 -0.20
N PHE A 868 26.07 -10.53 0.56
CA PHE A 868 26.91 -10.38 1.75
C PHE A 868 28.10 -9.42 1.56
N ALA A 869 28.80 -9.50 0.42
CA ALA A 869 29.91 -8.62 0.12
C ALA A 869 29.50 -7.14 -0.05
N ASP A 870 28.27 -6.87 -0.51
CA ASP A 870 27.75 -5.52 -0.65
C ASP A 870 27.19 -5.02 0.71
N VAL A 871 26.64 -5.90 1.55
CA VAL A 871 26.29 -5.61 2.94
C VAL A 871 27.52 -5.18 3.74
N GLU A 872 28.66 -5.85 3.56
CA GLU A 872 29.91 -5.46 4.21
C GLU A 872 30.35 -4.03 3.84
N LYS A 873 30.23 -3.66 2.54
CA LYS A 873 30.53 -2.29 2.09
C LYS A 873 29.58 -1.27 2.73
N LEU A 874 28.27 -1.60 2.77
CA LEU A 874 27.26 -0.74 3.37
C LEU A 874 27.54 -0.49 4.85
N ILE A 875 27.85 -1.52 5.62
CA ILE A 875 28.17 -1.40 7.05
C ILE A 875 29.36 -0.45 7.27
N ARG A 876 30.42 -0.55 6.45
CA ARG A 876 31.57 0.38 6.53
C ARG A 876 31.14 1.83 6.35
N ILE A 877 30.20 2.09 5.43
CA ILE A 877 29.67 3.43 5.17
C ILE A 877 28.85 3.94 6.36
N LEU A 878 27.94 3.11 6.88
CA LEU A 878 27.10 3.48 8.03
C LEU A 878 27.93 3.78 9.26
N ARG A 879 28.96 2.98 9.53
CA ARG A 879 29.92 3.21 10.62
C ARG A 879 30.72 4.49 10.42
N ARG A 880 31.20 4.78 9.19
CA ARG A 880 31.87 6.03 8.87
C ARG A 880 31.00 7.25 9.21
N PHE A 881 29.70 7.25 8.85
CA PHE A 881 28.80 8.34 9.25
C PHE A 881 28.73 8.50 10.77
N ALA A 882 28.61 7.39 11.50
CA ALA A 882 28.59 7.45 12.96
C ALA A 882 29.94 7.93 13.54
N GLU A 883 31.09 7.48 12.99
CA GLU A 883 32.43 7.92 13.38
C GLU A 883 32.63 9.42 13.19
N GLU A 884 32.03 10.00 12.14
CA GLU A 884 32.03 11.45 11.89
C GLU A 884 31.13 12.24 12.86
N GLY A 885 30.51 11.61 13.85
CA GLY A 885 29.70 12.24 14.90
C GLY A 885 28.20 12.25 14.59
N ASN A 886 27.76 11.83 13.41
CA ASN A 886 26.36 11.80 13.02
C ASN A 886 25.59 10.68 13.74
N THR A 887 24.28 10.84 13.86
CA THR A 887 23.37 9.81 14.35
C THR A 887 22.86 8.99 13.17
N VAL A 888 23.05 7.68 13.20
CA VAL A 888 22.57 6.76 12.15
C VAL A 888 21.53 5.84 12.74
N ILE A 889 20.30 5.91 12.24
CA ILE A 889 19.18 5.08 12.67
C ILE A 889 18.76 4.20 11.49
N VAL A 890 18.79 2.89 11.68
CA VAL A 890 18.50 1.91 10.63
C VAL A 890 17.41 0.96 11.09
N ILE A 891 16.32 0.88 10.32
CA ILE A 891 15.35 -0.20 10.47
C ILE A 891 15.92 -1.42 9.76
N GLU A 892 16.16 -2.53 10.45
CA GLU A 892 16.81 -3.70 9.87
C GLU A 892 16.36 -5.03 10.45
N HIS A 893 16.48 -6.06 9.58
CA HIS A 893 16.27 -7.47 9.93
C HIS A 893 17.52 -8.32 9.71
N ASN A 894 18.49 -7.82 8.94
CA ASN A 894 19.74 -8.51 8.66
C ASN A 894 20.63 -8.59 9.92
N LEU A 895 20.88 -9.81 10.40
CA LEU A 895 21.64 -10.05 11.62
C LEU A 895 23.09 -9.58 11.54
N ASP A 896 23.70 -9.55 10.34
CA ASP A 896 25.04 -9.04 10.14
C ASP A 896 25.14 -7.53 10.36
N VAL A 897 24.11 -6.79 9.99
CA VAL A 897 24.01 -5.35 10.27
C VAL A 897 23.71 -5.15 11.78
N ILE A 898 22.74 -5.88 12.31
CA ILE A 898 22.30 -5.73 13.71
C ILE A 898 23.44 -6.01 14.69
N LYS A 899 24.26 -7.07 14.44
CA LYS A 899 25.41 -7.38 15.32
C LYS A 899 26.50 -6.30 15.30
N THR A 900 26.56 -5.47 14.24
CA THR A 900 27.55 -4.38 14.10
C THR A 900 27.08 -3.05 14.65
N ALA A 901 25.81 -2.90 15.03
CA ALA A 901 25.25 -1.68 15.61
C ALA A 901 25.81 -1.40 17.01
N ASP A 902 25.91 -0.13 17.37
CA ASP A 902 26.31 0.30 18.70
C ASP A 902 25.16 0.17 19.69
N TYR A 903 23.92 0.34 19.22
CA TYR A 903 22.71 0.30 20.04
C TYR A 903 21.55 -0.35 19.27
N ILE A 904 20.68 -1.05 19.96
CA ILE A 904 19.47 -1.68 19.39
C ILE A 904 18.25 -1.20 20.16
N ILE A 905 17.18 -0.96 19.43
CA ILE A 905 15.82 -0.75 19.96
C ILE A 905 14.94 -1.83 19.34
N ASP A 906 14.52 -2.81 20.15
CA ASP A 906 13.75 -3.95 19.68
C ASP A 906 12.27 -3.81 20.04
N LEU A 907 11.40 -3.81 18.99
CA LEU A 907 9.96 -3.63 19.11
C LEU A 907 9.23 -4.97 18.92
N GLY A 908 8.18 -5.17 19.68
CA GLY A 908 7.39 -6.41 19.61
C GLY A 908 6.31 -6.49 20.68
N PRO A 909 6.05 -7.72 21.19
CA PRO A 909 6.64 -9.01 20.84
C PRO A 909 6.16 -9.58 19.51
N GLU A 910 4.95 -9.21 19.05
CA GLU A 910 4.29 -9.70 17.85
C GLU A 910 4.05 -8.56 16.84
N GLY A 911 3.42 -8.87 15.71
CA GLY A 911 2.94 -7.89 14.73
C GLY A 911 1.51 -7.43 15.04
N GLY A 912 1.10 -6.28 14.45
CA GLY A 912 -0.23 -5.70 14.62
C GLY A 912 -0.55 -5.34 16.07
N ASP A 913 -1.76 -5.66 16.52
CA ASP A 913 -2.23 -5.33 17.89
C ASP A 913 -1.45 -6.06 19.00
N GLY A 914 -0.79 -7.16 18.66
CA GLY A 914 0.13 -7.87 19.58
C GLY A 914 1.51 -7.21 19.72
N GLY A 915 1.80 -6.19 18.90
CA GLY A 915 3.06 -5.43 18.91
C GLY A 915 2.95 -4.07 19.57
N GLY A 916 3.78 -3.14 19.12
CA GLY A 916 3.71 -1.73 19.51
C GLY A 916 4.33 -1.38 20.85
N THR A 917 5.13 -2.27 21.42
CA THR A 917 5.88 -2.03 22.67
C THR A 917 7.39 -2.20 22.46
N VAL A 918 8.19 -1.54 23.29
CA VAL A 918 9.64 -1.76 23.33
C VAL A 918 9.93 -2.98 24.21
N ILE A 919 10.58 -3.98 23.64
CA ILE A 919 10.90 -5.24 24.33
C ILE A 919 12.28 -5.17 24.99
N ALA A 920 13.26 -4.63 24.26
CA ALA A 920 14.61 -4.51 24.75
C ALA A 920 15.30 -3.30 24.13
N THR A 921 16.17 -2.66 24.86
CA THR A 921 17.07 -1.60 24.38
C THR A 921 18.47 -1.85 24.94
N GLY A 922 19.48 -1.42 24.24
CA GLY A 922 20.86 -1.53 24.66
C GLY A 922 21.81 -2.00 23.60
N THR A 923 22.99 -2.41 23.96
CA THR A 923 23.98 -3.02 23.07
C THR A 923 23.48 -4.38 22.55
N PRO A 924 23.97 -4.87 21.41
CA PRO A 924 23.66 -6.23 20.93
C PRO A 924 23.86 -7.31 22.00
N GLU A 925 24.90 -7.17 22.81
CA GLU A 925 25.23 -8.08 23.89
C GLU A 925 24.22 -8.06 25.06
N GLU A 926 23.56 -6.93 25.29
CA GLU A 926 22.48 -6.77 26.28
C GLU A 926 21.16 -7.31 25.75
N VAL A 927 20.81 -7.01 24.51
CA VAL A 927 19.58 -7.50 23.89
C VAL A 927 19.55 -9.03 23.76
N MET A 928 20.68 -9.68 23.53
CA MET A 928 20.80 -11.16 23.53
C MET A 928 20.44 -11.80 24.89
N LYS A 929 20.45 -11.06 26.00
CA LYS A 929 20.07 -11.58 27.32
C LYS A 929 18.54 -11.55 27.52
N CYS A 930 17.83 -10.76 26.76
CA CYS A 930 16.37 -10.68 26.84
C CYS A 930 15.71 -11.90 26.16
N LYS A 931 15.00 -12.70 26.98
CA LYS A 931 14.33 -13.92 26.50
C LYS A 931 13.11 -13.64 25.62
N GLU A 932 12.48 -12.48 25.76
CA GLU A 932 11.29 -12.08 25.04
C GLU A 932 11.63 -11.50 23.66
N SER A 933 12.88 -11.08 23.45
CA SER A 933 13.38 -10.57 22.18
C SER A 933 13.67 -11.70 21.20
N TYR A 934 12.88 -11.85 20.18
CA TYR A 934 13.19 -12.76 19.06
C TYR A 934 14.49 -12.36 18.38
N THR A 935 14.70 -11.07 18.12
CA THR A 935 15.96 -10.54 17.56
C THR A 935 17.15 -10.97 18.43
N GLY A 936 17.05 -10.85 19.74
CA GLY A 936 18.10 -11.27 20.68
C GLY A 936 18.40 -12.77 20.61
N GLN A 937 17.38 -13.61 20.45
CA GLN A 937 17.54 -15.07 20.33
C GLN A 937 18.32 -15.44 19.06
N TYR A 938 17.92 -14.92 17.89
CA TYR A 938 18.59 -15.19 16.61
C TYR A 938 19.99 -14.58 16.57
N LEU A 939 20.16 -13.37 17.12
CA LEU A 939 21.48 -12.71 17.23
C LEU A 939 22.48 -13.55 18.06
N LYS A 940 22.00 -14.18 19.13
CA LYS A 940 22.83 -15.09 19.96
C LYS A 940 23.29 -16.30 19.13
N LEU A 941 22.44 -16.85 18.27
CA LEU A 941 22.81 -17.96 17.38
C LEU A 941 23.85 -17.51 16.35
N GLN A 942 23.65 -16.35 15.73
CA GLN A 942 24.56 -15.79 14.74
C GLN A 942 25.94 -15.50 15.33
N MET A 943 26.00 -14.83 16.47
CA MET A 943 27.26 -14.55 17.14
C MET A 943 27.99 -15.82 17.63
N LYS A 944 27.26 -16.90 17.96
CA LYS A 944 27.87 -18.20 18.23
C LYS A 944 28.47 -18.79 16.96
N ARG A 945 27.76 -18.79 15.84
CA ARG A 945 28.29 -19.24 14.54
C ARG A 945 29.57 -18.50 14.18
N ASP A 946 29.62 -17.18 14.35
CA ASP A 946 30.79 -16.36 14.05
C ASP A 946 31.98 -16.68 14.93
N ARG A 947 31.77 -16.90 16.24
CA ARG A 947 32.85 -17.36 17.17
C ARG A 947 33.41 -18.72 16.80
N ASP A 948 32.55 -19.65 16.39
CA ASP A 948 32.99 -20.98 15.97
C ASP A 948 33.79 -20.91 14.65
N ARG A 949 33.37 -20.05 13.68
CA ARG A 949 34.12 -19.73 12.46
C ARG A 949 35.49 -19.10 12.73
N GLN A 950 35.60 -18.24 13.74
CA GLN A 950 36.86 -17.62 14.15
C GLN A 950 37.87 -18.61 14.77
N LYS A 951 37.38 -19.64 15.48
CA LYS A 951 38.25 -20.67 16.10
C LYS A 951 38.85 -21.64 15.10
N VAL A 952 38.22 -21.80 13.94
CA VAL A 952 38.68 -22.69 12.87
C VAL A 952 39.77 -22.04 12.01
N ARG A 953 39.94 -20.72 12.08
CA ARG A 953 41.05 -19.95 11.53
C ARG A 953 42.26 -19.93 12.50
#